data_6ec5e5fff457598583e951c87f1f3bf3
#
_entry.id   6ec5e5fff457598583e951c87f1f3bf3
#
_cell.length_a   1.000
_cell.length_b   1.000
_cell.length_c   1.000
_cell.angle_alpha   90.00
_cell.angle_beta   90.00
_cell.angle_gamma   90.00
#
_symmetry.space_group_name_H-M   'P 1'
#
loop_
_entity.id
_entity.type
_entity.pdbx_description
1 polymer ?
#
loop_
_entity_poly.entity_id
_entity_poly.type
_entity_poly.pdbx_seq_one_letter_code
_entity_poly.pdbx_strand_id
1 'polypeptide(L)'
;MMKIVSDHGVAVANSLAGSQFQFTASMIAPSCDGGQGTAGTFISREFSLEAVSAGATLRISALGLYRAFINGHRVGDDLLTPGWTCYDDRIAFQAYDVTDLLKSGRNRIEIWLGDGWYRSQLMWASNPIFNCWGERTAAIAELSAAGTPLVATDESWKSGYTPVIRNGIYFGEDYDARIEPKDAYGVEVLAFDKQLLVPHETRAVTELDGRSPVESWAETDGRTVYDFGQNAGAYIRIHVKGEAGAEIRVEHSEVLGPDRFFDNRNYRSARAELRYTLKGVGEEVYAPLFTFMGFRYARITVTGRAELVAITMIPVTSVPVSTGGFTSGIAAVNRLVENTIWSHRSNFIEVPTDCPQRDERLGWTGDAQVFAGTACWLADSGSFLVKYLRDVMHDQRADGAVSHFSPDPTRLHPIDGRGDWAGSTGWGDAIVIIPWQLYLHYGDASVLEECFPAMLRWLDYLWGISDGPIIRPPAVWGDHGFTFGDWLQPVGDNRKPRPTVADDCAATLYHFISTQLTAKIAHTIGKGTEAARLDARAGEIRSAFKHEFFSPSGRIAHNDQTSWALAFLYGLVPPEYEEAGREYFRRVSEETDGVIGTGFIGTPAVLPALTRLGMMDLAEKMFLNRKVPGWLYQVDNGATSIWERWDALAEDGTIYDPDMNSYNHYAYGAVCQWLFEDVAGIKPLEDKPGFEEIAFDPAILPALSPVSAWHDTRFGRIEAGWSVEGSAVTCRLSLPEGVTARLKGREDRKALTAHGELVAPGQEVRLGKGEHTITFSI
;
A
#
# COMPACT_ATOMS: atom_id res chain seq x y z
N MET A 1 23.82 2.85 3.78
CA MET A 1 22.86 2.29 4.75
C MET A 1 21.88 3.38 5.12
N MET A 2 20.74 3.31 4.54
CA MET A 2 19.70 4.34 4.62
C MET A 2 19.15 4.43 6.04
N LYS A 3 19.44 5.52 6.74
CA LYS A 3 18.76 5.88 7.98
C LYS A 3 17.52 6.73 7.62
N ILE A 4 16.50 6.11 7.08
CA ILE A 4 15.17 6.72 7.20
C ILE A 4 14.79 6.47 8.67
N VAL A 5 15.06 7.46 9.49
CA VAL A 5 14.88 7.35 10.93
C VAL A 5 13.41 7.61 11.23
N SER A 6 12.67 6.52 11.44
CA SER A 6 11.63 6.54 12.45
C SER A 6 12.26 5.99 13.74
N ASP A 7 12.41 6.80 14.74
CA ASP A 7 13.10 6.47 16.01
C ASP A 7 12.33 5.46 16.88
N HIS A 8 11.31 4.78 16.37
CA HIS A 8 10.46 3.89 17.13
C HIS A 8 10.34 2.49 16.50
N GLY A 9 11.24 1.59 16.87
CA GLY A 9 11.08 0.14 16.70
C GLY A 9 11.87 -0.54 15.56
N VAL A 10 12.04 0.06 14.37
CA VAL A 10 12.85 -0.55 13.29
C VAL A 10 14.35 -0.54 13.63
N ALA A 11 14.81 0.48 14.36
CA ALA A 11 16.20 0.56 14.81
C ALA A 11 16.62 -0.60 15.73
N VAL A 12 15.68 -1.16 16.52
CA VAL A 12 15.98 -2.26 17.45
C VAL A 12 16.11 -3.59 16.71
N ALA A 13 15.21 -3.88 15.76
CA ALA A 13 15.29 -5.09 14.95
C ALA A 13 16.54 -5.11 14.07
N ASN A 14 16.87 -3.98 13.43
CA ASN A 14 18.08 -3.83 12.62
C ASN A 14 19.37 -3.91 13.45
N SER A 15 19.37 -3.47 14.71
CA SER A 15 20.52 -3.60 15.60
C SER A 15 20.82 -5.04 15.98
N LEU A 16 19.79 -5.87 16.15
CA LEU A 16 19.92 -7.30 16.47
C LEU A 16 20.25 -8.14 15.22
N ALA A 17 19.73 -7.77 14.05
CA ALA A 17 20.02 -8.48 12.81
C ALA A 17 21.49 -8.41 12.41
N GLY A 18 22.12 -7.25 12.54
CA GLY A 18 23.53 -7.01 12.16
C GLY A 18 23.71 -7.04 10.63
N SER A 19 24.12 -5.93 10.05
CA SER A 19 24.22 -5.72 8.59
C SER A 19 25.21 -6.62 7.83
N GLN A 20 25.98 -7.47 8.53
CA GLN A 20 26.95 -8.41 7.96
C GLN A 20 26.82 -9.81 8.57
N PHE A 21 25.66 -10.15 9.13
CA PHE A 21 25.49 -11.48 9.71
C PHE A 21 25.49 -12.54 8.60
N GLN A 22 26.34 -13.56 8.76
CA GLN A 22 26.38 -14.72 7.86
C GLN A 22 25.94 -15.95 8.62
N PHE A 23 24.88 -16.61 8.13
CA PHE A 23 24.43 -17.88 8.70
C PHE A 23 25.46 -18.98 8.54
N THR A 24 25.80 -19.64 9.64
CA THR A 24 26.52 -20.92 9.63
C THR A 24 25.54 -22.08 9.43
N ALA A 25 24.30 -21.93 9.89
CA ALA A 25 23.19 -22.83 9.74
C ALA A 25 22.92 -23.26 8.29
N SER A 26 22.27 -24.40 8.08
CA SER A 26 21.81 -24.88 6.78
C SER A 26 20.32 -24.63 6.59
N MET A 27 19.90 -24.36 5.35
CA MET A 27 18.48 -24.37 4.99
C MET A 27 18.02 -25.84 4.98
N ILE A 28 17.00 -26.17 5.81
CA ILE A 28 16.50 -27.56 5.96
C ILE A 28 15.01 -27.62 5.67
N ALA A 29 14.59 -28.62 4.91
CA ALA A 29 13.21 -28.91 4.60
C ALA A 29 12.70 -30.14 5.35
N PRO A 30 11.46 -30.14 5.88
CA PRO A 30 10.84 -31.34 6.42
C PRO A 30 10.77 -32.46 5.36
N SER A 31 11.25 -33.68 5.66
CA SER A 31 11.15 -34.78 4.70
C SER A 31 9.73 -35.33 4.53
N CYS A 32 8.80 -34.89 5.38
CA CYS A 32 7.37 -35.21 5.28
C CYS A 32 6.55 -34.17 4.51
N ASP A 33 7.17 -33.10 3.97
CA ASP A 33 6.45 -32.08 3.20
C ASP A 33 5.81 -32.67 1.95
N GLY A 34 4.48 -32.66 1.86
CA GLY A 34 3.70 -33.20 0.76
C GLY A 34 3.50 -32.24 -0.41
N GLY A 35 4.09 -31.02 -0.36
CA GLY A 35 3.94 -29.99 -1.39
C GLY A 35 2.79 -29.02 -1.12
N GLN A 36 2.56 -28.14 -2.08
CA GLN A 36 1.56 -27.08 -2.01
C GLN A 36 0.15 -27.60 -1.73
N GLY A 37 -0.58 -26.93 -0.84
CA GLY A 37 -1.96 -27.26 -0.47
C GLY A 37 -2.14 -28.50 0.39
N THR A 38 -1.03 -29.08 0.90
CA THR A 38 -1.06 -30.20 1.85
C THR A 38 -0.90 -29.71 3.29
N ALA A 39 -0.78 -30.65 4.23
CA ALA A 39 -0.64 -30.32 5.65
C ALA A 39 0.62 -29.50 5.93
N GLY A 40 0.48 -28.49 6.76
CA GLY A 40 1.59 -27.72 7.29
C GLY A 40 2.54 -28.62 8.07
N THR A 41 3.81 -28.32 8.01
CA THR A 41 4.88 -29.12 8.64
C THR A 41 5.61 -28.32 9.69
N PHE A 42 6.41 -28.99 10.51
CA PHE A 42 7.34 -28.32 11.43
C PHE A 42 8.69 -29.00 11.42
N ILE A 43 9.72 -28.24 11.81
CA ILE A 43 11.03 -28.75 12.17
C ILE A 43 11.29 -28.45 13.64
N SER A 44 12.05 -29.29 14.30
CA SER A 44 12.34 -29.16 15.74
C SER A 44 13.70 -29.68 16.16
N ARG A 45 14.19 -29.13 17.27
CA ARG A 45 15.43 -29.56 17.90
C ARG A 45 15.35 -29.43 19.40
N GLU A 46 15.75 -30.51 20.14
CA GLU A 46 16.05 -30.43 21.55
C GLU A 46 17.53 -30.13 21.76
N PHE A 47 17.84 -29.31 22.75
CA PHE A 47 19.21 -28.93 23.13
C PHE A 47 19.28 -28.65 24.64
N SER A 48 20.48 -28.64 25.20
CA SER A 48 20.67 -28.37 26.62
C SER A 48 21.64 -27.19 26.81
N LEU A 49 21.31 -26.33 27.77
CA LEU A 49 22.15 -25.21 28.20
C LEU A 49 22.59 -25.44 29.67
N GLU A 50 23.85 -25.23 29.98
CA GLU A 50 24.31 -25.22 31.36
C GLU A 50 23.73 -24.03 32.13
N ALA A 51 23.72 -22.85 31.48
CA ALA A 51 23.13 -21.62 32.00
C ALA A 51 22.61 -20.79 30.84
N VAL A 52 21.63 -19.94 31.12
CA VAL A 52 21.14 -18.94 30.14
C VAL A 52 22.07 -17.75 30.15
N SER A 53 22.63 -17.45 28.99
CA SER A 53 23.44 -16.25 28.79
C SER A 53 22.55 -15.08 28.36
N ALA A 54 22.82 -13.88 28.87
CA ALA A 54 22.13 -12.66 28.46
C ALA A 54 22.37 -12.37 26.97
N GLY A 55 21.35 -11.77 26.31
CA GLY A 55 21.44 -11.37 24.91
C GLY A 55 21.40 -12.55 23.93
N ALA A 56 20.65 -13.60 24.26
CA ALA A 56 20.43 -14.73 23.37
C ALA A 56 19.55 -14.29 22.20
N THR A 57 20.07 -14.40 20.98
CA THR A 57 19.39 -13.94 19.76
C THR A 57 19.12 -15.13 18.84
N LEU A 58 17.85 -15.29 18.43
CA LEU A 58 17.45 -16.19 17.35
C LEU A 58 17.37 -15.39 16.04
N ARG A 59 18.15 -15.79 15.03
CA ARG A 59 18.02 -15.32 13.64
C ARG A 59 17.39 -16.42 12.82
N ILE A 60 16.35 -16.07 12.06
CA ILE A 60 15.50 -17.07 11.40
C ILE A 60 14.91 -16.54 10.11
N SER A 61 14.82 -17.41 9.11
CA SER A 61 14.10 -17.19 7.85
C SER A 61 13.49 -18.49 7.34
N ALA A 62 12.66 -18.40 6.29
CA ALA A 62 12.02 -19.58 5.69
C ALA A 62 11.78 -19.39 4.18
N LEU A 63 11.64 -20.52 3.50
CA LEU A 63 11.00 -20.66 2.20
C LEU A 63 9.53 -21.02 2.47
N GLY A 64 8.62 -20.08 2.26
CA GLY A 64 7.25 -20.09 2.79
C GLY A 64 7.11 -19.16 3.99
N LEU A 65 6.08 -19.37 4.80
CA LEU A 65 5.90 -18.65 6.06
C LEU A 65 6.31 -19.49 7.24
N TYR A 66 6.75 -18.85 8.33
CA TYR A 66 7.09 -19.58 9.56
C TYR A 66 6.44 -18.99 10.81
N ARG A 67 6.30 -19.84 11.83
CA ARG A 67 6.01 -19.48 13.21
C ARG A 67 6.96 -20.25 14.12
N ALA A 68 7.78 -19.54 14.91
CA ALA A 68 8.77 -20.18 15.80
C ALA A 68 8.27 -20.22 17.24
N PHE A 69 8.68 -21.28 17.96
CA PHE A 69 8.40 -21.49 19.37
C PHE A 69 9.67 -21.96 20.09
N ILE A 70 9.87 -21.49 21.32
CA ILE A 70 10.88 -22.00 22.23
C ILE A 70 10.19 -22.46 23.54
N ASN A 71 10.38 -23.71 23.93
CA ASN A 71 9.73 -24.30 25.11
C ASN A 71 8.20 -24.16 25.14
N GLY A 72 7.55 -24.12 23.94
CA GLY A 72 6.11 -23.94 23.76
C GLY A 72 5.64 -22.49 23.77
N HIS A 73 6.53 -21.51 23.97
CA HIS A 73 6.21 -20.11 23.92
C HIS A 73 6.56 -19.56 22.53
N ARG A 74 5.66 -18.76 21.97
CA ARG A 74 5.87 -18.10 20.67
C ARG A 74 7.08 -17.16 20.73
N VAL A 75 7.87 -17.13 19.65
CA VAL A 75 8.97 -16.19 19.45
C VAL A 75 8.45 -14.97 18.67
N GLY A 76 8.54 -13.81 19.30
CA GLY A 76 8.11 -12.54 18.69
C GLY A 76 6.60 -12.46 18.42
N ASP A 77 6.15 -11.28 18.01
CA ASP A 77 4.75 -10.99 17.70
C ASP A 77 4.49 -10.76 16.20
N ASP A 78 5.53 -10.80 15.41
CA ASP A 78 5.47 -10.62 13.96
C ASP A 78 4.59 -11.66 13.28
N LEU A 79 3.82 -11.22 12.27
CA LEU A 79 2.94 -12.07 11.47
C LEU A 79 3.50 -12.25 10.07
N LEU A 80 3.12 -13.33 9.41
CA LEU A 80 3.42 -13.63 8.01
C LEU A 80 4.93 -13.55 7.67
N THR A 81 5.78 -13.85 8.67
CA THR A 81 7.23 -13.89 8.51
C THR A 81 7.68 -15.07 7.62
N PRO A 82 8.77 -14.91 6.83
CA PRO A 82 9.75 -13.82 6.84
C PRO A 82 9.31 -12.58 6.05
N GLY A 83 8.12 -12.56 5.44
CA GLY A 83 7.59 -11.50 4.61
C GLY A 83 7.58 -11.86 3.13
N TRP A 84 7.18 -10.91 2.27
CA TRP A 84 7.11 -11.10 0.83
C TRP A 84 8.08 -10.18 0.09
N THR A 85 9.06 -10.78 -0.57
CA THR A 85 10.05 -10.14 -1.45
C THR A 85 10.13 -10.92 -2.77
N CYS A 86 10.89 -10.45 -3.73
CA CYS A 86 11.34 -11.28 -4.85
C CYS A 86 12.30 -12.34 -4.29
N TYR A 87 11.78 -13.55 -3.98
CA TYR A 87 12.54 -14.58 -3.26
C TYR A 87 13.71 -15.18 -4.05
N ASP A 88 13.81 -14.89 -5.35
CA ASP A 88 14.96 -15.22 -6.20
C ASP A 88 16.09 -14.16 -6.15
N ASP A 89 15.85 -13.03 -5.44
CA ASP A 89 16.84 -11.96 -5.22
C ASP A 89 17.16 -11.79 -3.73
N ARG A 90 16.12 -11.68 -2.91
CA ARG A 90 16.24 -11.41 -1.47
C ARG A 90 15.20 -12.18 -0.68
N ILE A 91 15.61 -12.70 0.45
CA ILE A 91 14.75 -13.33 1.44
C ILE A 91 15.03 -12.70 2.79
N ALA A 92 14.03 -12.08 3.39
CA ALA A 92 14.20 -11.43 4.67
C ALA A 92 14.46 -12.45 5.79
N PHE A 93 15.26 -12.09 6.77
CA PHE A 93 15.35 -12.82 8.04
C PHE A 93 15.07 -11.90 9.21
N GLN A 94 14.46 -12.44 10.26
CA GLN A 94 14.19 -11.75 11.50
C GLN A 94 15.23 -12.11 12.57
N ALA A 95 15.40 -11.23 13.55
CA ALA A 95 16.26 -11.42 14.69
C ALA A 95 15.50 -11.08 15.98
N TYR A 96 15.37 -12.05 16.87
CA TYR A 96 14.61 -11.93 18.11
C TYR A 96 15.49 -12.12 19.34
N ASP A 97 15.36 -11.26 20.35
CA ASP A 97 15.85 -11.58 21.69
C ASP A 97 14.96 -12.66 22.29
N VAL A 98 15.55 -13.79 22.59
CA VAL A 98 14.87 -14.97 23.14
C VAL A 98 15.38 -15.37 24.52
N THR A 99 16.13 -14.48 25.17
CA THR A 99 16.77 -14.73 26.47
C THR A 99 15.74 -15.26 27.48
N ASP A 100 14.58 -14.63 27.60
CA ASP A 100 13.53 -14.97 28.57
C ASP A 100 12.76 -16.24 28.21
N LEU A 101 12.89 -16.77 27.00
CA LEU A 101 12.28 -18.01 26.56
C LEU A 101 13.17 -19.26 26.86
N LEU A 102 14.43 -19.05 27.16
CA LEU A 102 15.41 -20.09 27.43
C LEU A 102 15.46 -20.43 28.93
N LYS A 103 15.87 -21.65 29.22
CA LYS A 103 16.10 -22.12 30.58
C LYS A 103 17.37 -22.99 30.70
N SER A 104 17.97 -23.03 31.87
CA SER A 104 19.01 -24.01 32.15
C SER A 104 18.47 -25.43 32.03
N GLY A 105 19.27 -26.36 31.54
CA GLY A 105 18.87 -27.72 31.22
C GLY A 105 18.27 -27.84 29.81
N ARG A 106 17.30 -28.73 29.67
CA ARG A 106 16.68 -29.10 28.36
C ARG A 106 15.78 -27.99 27.84
N ASN A 107 16.02 -27.59 26.61
CA ASN A 107 15.20 -26.67 25.81
C ASN A 107 14.74 -27.37 24.52
N ARG A 108 13.67 -26.86 23.92
CA ARG A 108 13.16 -27.28 22.62
C ARG A 108 12.83 -26.05 21.76
N ILE A 109 13.30 -26.04 20.54
CA ILE A 109 12.89 -25.09 19.49
C ILE A 109 12.04 -25.81 18.44
N GLU A 110 10.95 -25.19 18.03
CA GLU A 110 10.07 -25.66 16.95
C GLU A 110 9.82 -24.51 15.98
N ILE A 111 9.82 -24.83 14.68
CA ILE A 111 9.53 -23.88 13.60
C ILE A 111 8.45 -24.51 12.74
N TRP A 112 7.25 -23.94 12.79
CA TRP A 112 6.10 -24.35 11.99
C TRP A 112 6.14 -23.64 10.65
N LEU A 113 5.81 -24.33 9.55
CA LEU A 113 5.94 -23.86 8.18
C LEU A 113 4.59 -23.92 7.46
N GLY A 114 4.30 -22.85 6.71
CA GLY A 114 3.14 -22.72 5.83
C GLY A 114 3.55 -22.29 4.42
N ASP A 115 2.63 -22.42 3.47
CA ASP A 115 2.90 -22.18 2.04
C ASP A 115 3.26 -20.71 1.74
N GLY A 116 2.50 -19.76 2.30
CA GLY A 116 2.69 -18.32 2.10
C GLY A 116 2.64 -17.91 0.63
N TRP A 117 3.23 -16.78 0.32
CA TRP A 117 3.39 -16.32 -1.08
C TRP A 117 4.39 -17.17 -1.87
N TYR A 118 5.29 -17.86 -1.19
CA TYR A 118 6.37 -18.64 -1.81
C TYR A 118 5.85 -19.74 -2.74
N ARG A 119 4.80 -20.47 -2.30
CA ARG A 119 4.29 -21.62 -3.08
C ARG A 119 2.76 -21.72 -3.18
N SER A 120 1.97 -20.93 -2.43
CA SER A 120 0.52 -20.96 -2.61
C SER A 120 0.09 -20.32 -3.92
N GLN A 121 -1.21 -20.36 -4.23
CA GLN A 121 -1.73 -19.71 -5.43
C GLN A 121 -1.46 -18.21 -5.42
N LEU A 122 -0.93 -17.71 -6.52
CA LEU A 122 -0.89 -16.30 -6.92
C LEU A 122 -1.63 -16.14 -8.24
N MET A 123 -2.01 -14.92 -8.58
CA MET A 123 -2.75 -14.58 -9.80
C MET A 123 -4.16 -15.14 -9.84
N TRP A 124 -4.90 -14.78 -10.88
CA TRP A 124 -6.31 -15.11 -11.11
C TRP A 124 -6.53 -16.59 -11.44
N ALA A 125 -7.73 -17.10 -11.17
CA ALA A 125 -8.10 -18.48 -11.50
C ALA A 125 -7.94 -18.84 -12.98
N SER A 126 -8.03 -17.86 -13.89
CA SER A 126 -7.80 -18.09 -15.32
C SER A 126 -6.35 -18.42 -15.65
N ASN A 127 -5.41 -18.00 -14.81
CA ASN A 127 -3.96 -18.19 -14.99
C ASN A 127 -3.28 -18.30 -13.61
N PRO A 128 -3.62 -19.31 -12.80
CA PRO A 128 -3.06 -19.44 -11.46
C PRO A 128 -1.61 -19.88 -11.52
N ILE A 129 -0.76 -19.26 -10.71
CA ILE A 129 0.63 -19.63 -10.53
C ILE A 129 0.77 -20.25 -9.15
N PHE A 130 1.26 -21.50 -9.11
CA PHE A 130 1.61 -22.22 -7.88
C PHE A 130 3.11 -22.46 -7.83
N ASN A 131 3.66 -22.62 -6.64
CA ASN A 131 5.09 -22.87 -6.45
C ASN A 131 5.98 -21.83 -7.15
N CYS A 132 5.57 -20.55 -7.09
CA CYS A 132 6.19 -19.46 -7.87
C CYS A 132 7.72 -19.43 -7.69
N TRP A 133 8.20 -19.60 -6.47
CA TRP A 133 9.63 -19.59 -6.15
C TRP A 133 10.18 -20.96 -5.75
N GLY A 134 9.32 -21.96 -5.55
CA GLY A 134 9.75 -23.33 -5.25
C GLY A 134 8.65 -24.20 -4.67
N GLU A 135 8.89 -25.51 -4.72
CA GLU A 135 7.90 -26.54 -4.35
C GLU A 135 7.93 -26.94 -2.86
N ARG A 136 9.02 -26.63 -2.15
CA ARG A 136 9.25 -27.10 -0.79
C ARG A 136 9.36 -25.97 0.22
N THR A 137 8.65 -26.08 1.33
CA THR A 137 8.90 -25.23 2.49
C THR A 137 10.16 -25.66 3.20
N ALA A 138 10.91 -24.68 3.73
CA ALA A 138 12.14 -24.94 4.48
C ALA A 138 12.38 -23.80 5.46
N ALA A 139 13.28 -24.00 6.43
CA ALA A 139 13.74 -22.92 7.29
C ALA A 139 15.24 -22.97 7.54
N ILE A 140 15.80 -21.80 7.85
CA ILE A 140 17.15 -21.63 8.35
C ILE A 140 17.07 -20.85 9.66
N ALA A 141 17.71 -21.35 10.71
CA ALA A 141 17.70 -20.70 12.02
C ALA A 141 19.02 -20.88 12.74
N GLU A 142 19.47 -19.83 13.43
CA GLU A 142 20.66 -19.84 14.27
C GLU A 142 20.37 -19.08 15.57
N LEU A 143 20.45 -19.81 16.68
CA LEU A 143 20.39 -19.28 18.03
C LEU A 143 21.82 -19.07 18.52
N SER A 144 22.15 -17.85 18.91
CA SER A 144 23.48 -17.50 19.44
C SER A 144 23.35 -16.67 20.71
N ALA A 145 24.36 -16.72 21.58
CA ALA A 145 24.48 -15.82 22.71
C ALA A 145 25.90 -15.26 22.79
N ALA A 146 26.05 -13.95 22.99
CA ALA A 146 27.34 -13.26 22.99
C ALA A 146 28.22 -13.60 21.75
N GLY A 147 27.59 -13.82 20.59
CA GLY A 147 28.27 -14.17 19.34
C GLY A 147 28.68 -15.66 19.22
N THR A 148 28.37 -16.49 20.21
CA THR A 148 28.64 -17.94 20.17
C THR A 148 27.38 -18.67 19.71
N PRO A 149 27.41 -19.47 18.62
CA PRO A 149 26.32 -20.31 18.22
C PRO A 149 25.98 -21.36 19.31
N LEU A 150 24.69 -21.46 19.65
CA LEU A 150 24.15 -22.44 20.59
C LEU A 150 23.43 -23.59 19.86
N VAL A 151 22.62 -23.23 18.87
CA VAL A 151 21.87 -24.15 18.00
C VAL A 151 21.79 -23.57 16.60
N ALA A 152 22.03 -24.39 15.61
CA ALA A 152 21.85 -24.05 14.19
C ALA A 152 21.05 -25.16 13.49
N THR A 153 20.34 -24.83 12.44
CA THR A 153 19.65 -25.82 11.60
C THR A 153 20.64 -26.67 10.83
N ASP A 154 20.52 -27.99 10.96
CA ASP A 154 21.33 -29.02 10.32
C ASP A 154 20.52 -30.33 10.14
N GLU A 155 21.17 -31.37 9.59
CA GLU A 155 20.56 -32.70 9.34
C GLU A 155 20.09 -33.45 10.61
N SER A 156 20.48 -33.02 11.79
CA SER A 156 20.11 -33.66 13.05
C SER A 156 18.73 -33.26 13.57
N TRP A 157 18.11 -32.25 12.94
CA TRP A 157 16.75 -31.82 13.28
C TRP A 157 15.72 -32.90 12.92
N LYS A 158 14.56 -32.82 13.54
CA LYS A 158 13.40 -33.68 13.29
C LYS A 158 12.29 -32.87 12.66
N SER A 159 11.32 -33.56 12.06
CA SER A 159 10.14 -32.93 11.47
C SER A 159 8.86 -33.75 11.74
N GLY A 160 7.73 -33.14 11.46
CA GLY A 160 6.41 -33.72 11.56
C GLY A 160 5.33 -32.80 11.00
N TYR A 161 4.08 -33.20 11.16
CA TYR A 161 2.93 -32.43 10.74
C TYR A 161 2.41 -31.53 11.88
N THR A 162 1.97 -30.32 11.53
CA THR A 162 1.27 -29.41 12.42
C THR A 162 -0.25 -29.70 12.42
N PRO A 163 -1.03 -29.12 13.33
CA PRO A 163 -2.49 -29.10 13.24
C PRO A 163 -3.06 -28.39 12.02
N VAL A 164 -2.30 -27.58 11.31
CA VAL A 164 -2.71 -26.94 10.06
C VAL A 164 -2.73 -27.97 8.95
N ILE A 165 -3.91 -28.41 8.53
CA ILE A 165 -4.06 -29.48 7.52
C ILE A 165 -4.10 -28.94 6.09
N ARG A 166 -4.29 -27.63 5.94
CA ARG A 166 -4.19 -26.89 4.67
C ARG A 166 -4.10 -25.39 4.92
N ASN A 167 -3.29 -24.69 4.17
CA ASN A 167 -3.18 -23.25 4.24
C ASN A 167 -2.85 -22.63 2.87
N GLY A 168 -2.99 -21.32 2.77
CA GLY A 168 -2.62 -20.53 1.60
C GLY A 168 -3.21 -19.12 1.67
N ILE A 169 -2.54 -18.16 1.05
CA ILE A 169 -2.93 -16.74 1.16
C ILE A 169 -4.36 -16.51 0.64
N TYR A 170 -4.74 -17.07 -0.52
CA TYR A 170 -6.12 -16.94 -1.04
C TYR A 170 -7.05 -18.01 -0.51
N PHE A 171 -6.50 -19.15 -0.11
CA PHE A 171 -7.27 -20.29 0.35
C PHE A 171 -7.87 -20.05 1.74
N GLY A 172 -7.10 -19.53 2.66
CA GLY A 172 -7.40 -19.49 4.08
C GLY A 172 -6.65 -20.57 4.84
N GLU A 173 -7.28 -21.14 5.89
CA GLU A 173 -6.65 -22.16 6.72
C GLU A 173 -7.67 -23.18 7.25
N ASP A 174 -7.35 -24.46 7.12
CA ASP A 174 -8.04 -25.57 7.77
C ASP A 174 -7.15 -26.10 8.91
N TYR A 175 -7.68 -26.14 10.15
CA TYR A 175 -6.94 -26.51 11.36
C TYR A 175 -7.68 -27.60 12.14
N ASP A 176 -6.99 -28.70 12.48
CA ASP A 176 -7.53 -29.76 13.31
C ASP A 176 -6.80 -29.83 14.66
N ALA A 177 -7.41 -29.28 15.70
CA ALA A 177 -6.81 -29.23 17.04
C ALA A 177 -6.58 -30.60 17.71
N ARG A 178 -7.10 -31.68 17.15
CA ARG A 178 -6.90 -33.04 17.64
C ARG A 178 -5.53 -33.60 17.24
N ILE A 179 -4.90 -33.00 16.20
CA ILE A 179 -3.56 -33.41 15.75
C ILE A 179 -2.52 -32.84 16.71
N GLU A 180 -1.73 -33.74 17.28
CA GLU A 180 -0.62 -33.39 18.14
C GLU A 180 0.70 -33.49 17.37
N PRO A 181 1.50 -32.39 17.29
CA PRO A 181 2.81 -32.43 16.64
C PRO A 181 3.71 -33.51 17.22
N LYS A 182 4.32 -34.34 16.35
CA LYS A 182 5.24 -35.42 16.75
C LYS A 182 6.47 -35.44 15.85
N ASP A 183 7.64 -35.61 16.45
CA ASP A 183 8.94 -35.79 15.77
C ASP A 183 9.00 -37.16 15.09
N ALA A 184 8.34 -37.32 13.95
CA ALA A 184 8.19 -38.63 13.28
C ALA A 184 9.13 -38.82 12.08
N TYR A 185 9.69 -37.73 11.55
CA TYR A 185 10.50 -37.75 10.33
C TYR A 185 11.81 -37.00 10.54
N GLY A 186 12.73 -37.11 9.56
CA GLY A 186 13.95 -36.33 9.48
C GLY A 186 13.75 -35.06 8.68
N VAL A 187 14.84 -34.42 8.35
CA VAL A 187 14.92 -33.25 7.48
C VAL A 187 15.90 -33.50 6.35
N GLU A 188 15.81 -32.72 5.29
CA GLU A 188 16.75 -32.69 4.18
C GLU A 188 17.45 -31.34 4.12
N VAL A 189 18.77 -31.33 4.00
CA VAL A 189 19.55 -30.11 3.78
C VAL A 189 19.42 -29.70 2.33
N LEU A 190 18.95 -28.49 2.09
CA LEU A 190 18.81 -27.93 0.74
C LEU A 190 20.10 -27.20 0.31
N ALA A 191 20.44 -27.33 -0.97
CA ALA A 191 21.42 -26.44 -1.58
C ALA A 191 20.77 -25.05 -1.67
N PHE A 192 21.28 -24.10 -0.89
CA PHE A 192 20.69 -22.76 -0.77
C PHE A 192 21.79 -21.71 -0.74
N ASP A 193 21.61 -20.65 -1.56
CA ASP A 193 22.50 -19.52 -1.54
C ASP A 193 22.14 -18.55 -0.39
N LYS A 194 22.98 -18.57 0.65
CA LYS A 194 22.77 -17.73 1.83
C LYS A 194 22.99 -16.24 1.57
N GLN A 195 23.51 -15.86 0.40
CA GLN A 195 23.64 -14.45 0.02
C GLN A 195 22.28 -13.80 -0.26
N LEU A 196 21.25 -14.60 -0.55
CA LEU A 196 19.87 -14.13 -0.67
C LEU A 196 19.28 -13.64 0.67
N LEU A 197 19.86 -14.04 1.81
CA LEU A 197 19.34 -13.66 3.13
C LEU A 197 19.76 -12.23 3.49
N VAL A 198 18.75 -11.38 3.66
CA VAL A 198 18.93 -9.98 4.08
C VAL A 198 18.16 -9.71 5.38
N PRO A 199 18.65 -8.80 6.24
CA PRO A 199 17.86 -8.37 7.39
C PRO A 199 16.50 -7.84 6.93
N HIS A 200 15.43 -8.09 7.72
CA HIS A 200 14.12 -7.51 7.44
C HIS A 200 14.20 -5.98 7.46
N GLU A 201 13.73 -5.34 6.39
CA GLU A 201 14.03 -3.92 6.08
C GLU A 201 12.94 -2.95 6.51
N THR A 202 11.77 -3.47 6.88
CA THR A 202 10.60 -2.67 7.25
C THR A 202 9.99 -3.17 8.56
N ARG A 203 8.87 -2.61 8.96
CA ARG A 203 8.09 -3.21 10.05
C ARG A 203 7.41 -4.48 9.53
N ALA A 204 7.53 -5.55 10.30
CA ALA A 204 6.76 -6.75 10.04
C ALA A 204 5.25 -6.48 10.19
N VAL A 205 4.44 -7.35 9.61
CA VAL A 205 3.00 -7.31 9.80
C VAL A 205 2.67 -7.52 11.27
N THR A 206 1.87 -6.62 11.84
CA THR A 206 1.45 -6.63 13.25
C THR A 206 -0.06 -6.58 13.38
N GLU A 207 -0.58 -7.08 14.52
CA GLU A 207 -1.97 -6.91 14.91
C GLU A 207 -2.25 -5.45 15.30
N LEU A 208 -3.43 -4.97 14.93
CA LEU A 208 -4.05 -3.78 15.51
C LEU A 208 -5.08 -4.20 16.56
N ASP A 209 -5.69 -3.21 17.23
CA ASP A 209 -6.72 -3.46 18.24
C ASP A 209 -7.88 -4.28 17.65
N GLY A 210 -8.21 -5.36 18.35
CA GLY A 210 -9.30 -6.26 17.96
C GLY A 210 -10.67 -5.57 17.99
N ARG A 211 -11.55 -5.92 17.05
CA ARG A 211 -12.89 -5.36 16.91
C ARG A 211 -13.93 -6.43 17.20
N SER A 212 -14.81 -6.15 18.15
CA SER A 212 -16.01 -6.96 18.37
C SER A 212 -17.07 -6.64 17.31
N PRO A 213 -17.97 -7.59 16.98
CA PRO A 213 -19.09 -7.30 16.10
C PRO A 213 -19.97 -6.18 16.67
N VAL A 214 -20.42 -5.29 15.77
CA VAL A 214 -21.41 -4.24 16.10
C VAL A 214 -22.84 -4.76 15.98
N GLU A 215 -23.04 -5.80 15.17
CA GLU A 215 -24.32 -6.46 14.96
C GLU A 215 -24.12 -7.93 14.58
N SER A 216 -25.13 -8.78 14.85
CA SER A 216 -25.19 -10.14 14.34
C SER A 216 -26.62 -10.57 14.10
N TRP A 217 -26.83 -11.48 13.16
CA TRP A 217 -28.16 -12.07 12.87
C TRP A 217 -28.04 -13.50 12.36
N ALA A 218 -29.08 -14.28 12.62
CA ALA A 218 -29.18 -15.64 12.08
C ALA A 218 -29.78 -15.61 10.66
N GLU A 219 -29.22 -16.39 9.76
CA GLU A 219 -29.82 -16.72 8.46
C GLU A 219 -30.86 -17.83 8.60
N THR A 220 -31.75 -17.99 7.62
CA THR A 220 -32.85 -18.99 7.64
C THR A 220 -32.37 -20.44 7.67
N ASP A 221 -31.12 -20.68 7.25
CA ASP A 221 -30.47 -22.00 7.23
C ASP A 221 -29.66 -22.29 8.51
N GLY A 222 -29.74 -21.42 9.52
CA GLY A 222 -29.12 -21.60 10.83
C GLY A 222 -27.70 -21.10 10.95
N ARG A 223 -27.11 -20.48 9.89
CA ARG A 223 -25.83 -19.80 9.96
C ARG A 223 -25.99 -18.44 10.66
N THR A 224 -24.92 -17.90 11.20
CA THR A 224 -24.93 -16.56 11.81
C THR A 224 -23.94 -15.65 11.12
N VAL A 225 -24.39 -14.46 10.75
CA VAL A 225 -23.55 -13.40 10.17
C VAL A 225 -23.24 -12.36 11.25
N TYR A 226 -21.99 -11.91 11.26
CA TYR A 226 -21.45 -10.88 12.16
C TYR A 226 -20.96 -9.70 11.32
N ASP A 227 -21.41 -8.47 11.63
CA ASP A 227 -20.90 -7.21 11.09
C ASP A 227 -19.89 -6.60 12.08
N PHE A 228 -18.65 -6.38 11.65
CA PHE A 228 -17.63 -5.74 12.47
C PHE A 228 -17.59 -4.21 12.31
N GLY A 229 -18.46 -3.64 11.49
CA GLY A 229 -18.57 -2.20 11.27
C GLY A 229 -17.42 -1.57 10.49
N GLN A 230 -16.42 -2.36 10.06
CA GLN A 230 -15.24 -1.91 9.33
C GLN A 230 -14.77 -2.98 8.35
N ASN A 231 -14.55 -2.59 7.09
CA ASN A 231 -13.84 -3.42 6.11
C ASN A 231 -12.32 -3.25 6.33
N ALA A 232 -11.60 -4.36 6.54
CA ALA A 232 -10.17 -4.34 6.84
C ALA A 232 -9.45 -5.58 6.33
N GLY A 233 -8.16 -5.45 6.05
CA GLY A 233 -7.21 -6.57 5.98
C GLY A 233 -7.04 -7.15 7.39
N ALA A 234 -7.55 -8.37 7.63
CA ALA A 234 -7.71 -8.91 8.97
C ALA A 234 -7.77 -10.44 8.98
N TYR A 235 -7.84 -11.01 10.16
CA TYR A 235 -8.29 -12.37 10.37
C TYR A 235 -9.28 -12.46 11.54
N ILE A 236 -10.00 -13.57 11.65
CA ILE A 236 -10.92 -13.84 12.74
C ILE A 236 -10.22 -14.66 13.84
N ARG A 237 -10.36 -14.21 15.09
CA ARG A 237 -10.07 -14.97 16.30
C ARG A 237 -11.38 -15.43 16.92
N ILE A 238 -11.50 -16.75 17.19
CA ILE A 238 -12.69 -17.34 17.82
C ILE A 238 -12.33 -17.97 19.17
N HIS A 239 -13.26 -17.87 20.11
CA HIS A 239 -13.29 -18.65 21.34
C HIS A 239 -14.46 -19.62 21.25
N VAL A 240 -14.21 -20.91 21.43
CA VAL A 240 -15.21 -21.96 21.21
C VAL A 240 -15.19 -23.00 22.31
N LYS A 241 -16.33 -23.64 22.55
CA LYS A 241 -16.47 -24.81 23.43
C LYS A 241 -17.27 -25.86 22.68
N GLY A 242 -16.93 -27.14 22.85
CA GLY A 242 -17.70 -28.19 22.22
C GLY A 242 -17.09 -29.58 22.35
N GLU A 243 -17.70 -30.52 21.64
CA GLU A 243 -17.24 -31.90 21.56
C GLU A 243 -16.07 -32.02 20.58
N ALA A 244 -15.19 -33.00 20.86
CA ALA A 244 -14.09 -33.31 19.94
C ALA A 244 -14.61 -33.67 18.55
N GLY A 245 -14.05 -33.05 17.52
CA GLY A 245 -14.46 -33.25 16.13
C GLY A 245 -15.62 -32.39 15.66
N ALA A 246 -16.22 -31.57 16.53
CA ALA A 246 -17.11 -30.48 16.05
C ALA A 246 -16.31 -29.45 15.25
N GLU A 247 -16.93 -28.80 14.26
CA GLU A 247 -16.26 -27.88 13.33
C GLU A 247 -16.92 -26.49 13.37
N ILE A 248 -16.07 -25.46 13.38
CA ILE A 248 -16.45 -24.08 13.12
C ILE A 248 -15.87 -23.68 11.76
N ARG A 249 -16.76 -23.29 10.83
CA ARG A 249 -16.39 -22.70 9.54
C ARG A 249 -16.65 -21.21 9.56
N VAL A 250 -15.69 -20.43 9.11
CA VAL A 250 -15.77 -18.96 8.98
C VAL A 250 -15.62 -18.58 7.51
N GLU A 251 -16.63 -17.97 6.95
CA GLU A 251 -16.64 -17.40 5.61
C GLU A 251 -16.60 -15.87 5.74
N HIS A 252 -16.01 -15.18 4.77
CA HIS A 252 -15.79 -13.74 4.82
C HIS A 252 -16.48 -13.02 3.66
N SER A 253 -16.90 -11.76 3.88
CA SER A 253 -17.42 -10.87 2.85
C SER A 253 -17.12 -9.41 3.16
N GLU A 254 -16.89 -8.60 2.12
CA GLU A 254 -16.75 -7.15 2.23
C GLU A 254 -18.10 -6.44 2.28
N VAL A 255 -19.13 -6.98 1.64
CA VAL A 255 -20.43 -6.36 1.42
C VAL A 255 -21.58 -7.33 1.63
N LEU A 256 -22.78 -6.77 1.77
CA LEU A 256 -24.04 -7.50 1.71
C LEU A 256 -24.78 -7.09 0.44
N GLY A 257 -25.34 -8.05 -0.23
CA GLY A 257 -26.29 -7.83 -1.31
C GLY A 257 -27.68 -7.37 -0.79
N PRO A 258 -28.65 -7.20 -1.69
CA PRO A 258 -30.03 -6.91 -1.31
C PRO A 258 -30.57 -7.86 -0.24
N ASP A 259 -31.45 -7.37 0.62
CA ASP A 259 -32.04 -8.12 1.74
C ASP A 259 -30.98 -8.70 2.71
N ARG A 260 -29.82 -8.04 2.83
CA ARG A 260 -28.70 -8.46 3.66
C ARG A 260 -28.11 -9.82 3.26
N PHE A 261 -28.24 -10.19 1.98
CA PHE A 261 -27.65 -11.40 1.44
C PHE A 261 -26.11 -11.37 1.61
N PHE A 262 -25.53 -12.41 2.20
CA PHE A 262 -24.09 -12.53 2.36
C PHE A 262 -23.45 -12.79 0.99
N ASP A 263 -22.80 -11.78 0.41
CA ASP A 263 -22.28 -11.80 -0.96
C ASP A 263 -20.75 -11.72 -0.98
N ASN A 264 -20.10 -12.82 -1.30
CA ASN A 264 -18.64 -12.91 -1.45
C ASN A 264 -18.20 -13.30 -2.87
N ARG A 265 -19.06 -13.09 -3.87
CA ARG A 265 -18.74 -13.40 -5.27
C ARG A 265 -17.54 -12.61 -5.78
N ASN A 266 -17.32 -11.39 -5.26
CA ASN A 266 -16.16 -10.57 -5.60
C ASN A 266 -14.82 -11.10 -5.08
N TYR A 267 -14.81 -12.18 -4.29
CA TYR A 267 -13.61 -12.91 -3.93
C TYR A 267 -13.10 -13.79 -5.08
N ARG A 268 -13.94 -14.02 -6.10
CA ARG A 268 -13.65 -14.84 -7.29
C ARG A 268 -13.19 -16.25 -6.87
N SER A 269 -11.96 -16.66 -7.18
CA SER A 269 -11.45 -17.98 -6.82
C SER A 269 -10.84 -18.05 -5.40
N ALA A 270 -10.64 -16.92 -4.73
CA ALA A 270 -10.15 -16.95 -3.36
C ALA A 270 -11.22 -17.54 -2.44
N ARG A 271 -10.95 -18.72 -1.88
CA ARG A 271 -11.86 -19.38 -0.94
C ARG A 271 -12.04 -18.52 0.32
N ALA A 272 -10.95 -17.97 0.84
CA ALA A 272 -10.89 -17.06 2.00
C ALA A 272 -11.72 -17.57 3.19
N GLU A 273 -11.56 -18.83 3.55
CA GLU A 273 -12.28 -19.47 4.64
C GLU A 273 -11.33 -19.94 5.74
N LEU A 274 -11.85 -20.02 6.96
CA LEU A 274 -11.21 -20.72 8.06
C LEU A 274 -12.09 -21.91 8.48
N ARG A 275 -11.46 -23.04 8.78
CA ARG A 275 -12.10 -24.20 9.39
C ARG A 275 -11.33 -24.63 10.61
N TYR A 276 -12.00 -24.75 11.73
CA TYR A 276 -11.43 -25.18 12.99
C TYR A 276 -12.17 -26.41 13.50
N THR A 277 -11.45 -27.54 13.61
CA THR A 277 -11.96 -28.76 14.23
C THR A 277 -11.52 -28.79 15.67
N LEU A 278 -12.49 -28.86 16.60
CA LEU A 278 -12.27 -28.80 18.04
C LEU A 278 -11.57 -30.05 18.57
N LYS A 279 -10.68 -29.87 19.54
CA LYS A 279 -10.08 -30.91 20.34
C LYS A 279 -11.06 -31.44 21.42
N GLY A 280 -11.98 -30.63 21.90
CA GLY A 280 -12.96 -30.94 22.90
C GLY A 280 -12.44 -30.87 24.36
N VAL A 281 -11.56 -29.89 24.62
CA VAL A 281 -10.88 -29.76 25.94
C VAL A 281 -11.26 -28.47 26.67
N GLY A 282 -12.53 -28.15 26.77
CA GLY A 282 -13.01 -26.94 27.44
C GLY A 282 -13.13 -25.78 26.49
N GLU A 283 -12.66 -24.59 26.84
CA GLU A 283 -12.62 -23.44 25.96
C GLU A 283 -11.33 -23.46 25.13
N GLU A 284 -11.51 -23.38 23.82
CA GLU A 284 -10.42 -23.38 22.85
C GLU A 284 -10.38 -22.03 22.14
N VAL A 285 -9.18 -21.53 21.85
CA VAL A 285 -8.97 -20.28 21.12
C VAL A 285 -8.25 -20.61 19.82
N TYR A 286 -8.80 -20.12 18.71
CA TYR A 286 -8.18 -20.29 17.40
C TYR A 286 -8.09 -18.95 16.65
N ALA A 287 -6.96 -18.76 15.99
CA ALA A 287 -6.71 -17.74 14.97
C ALA A 287 -5.78 -18.36 13.92
N PRO A 288 -5.92 -18.01 12.64
CA PRO A 288 -5.07 -18.57 11.58
C PRO A 288 -3.61 -18.15 11.76
N LEU A 289 -2.69 -18.98 11.27
CA LEU A 289 -1.26 -18.78 11.40
C LEU A 289 -0.61 -18.21 10.15
N PHE A 290 -1.12 -18.58 8.94
CA PHE A 290 -0.42 -18.39 7.67
C PHE A 290 -1.27 -17.68 6.60
N THR A 291 -2.28 -16.92 7.00
CA THR A 291 -3.17 -16.20 6.07
C THR A 291 -3.80 -14.97 6.72
N PHE A 292 -4.34 -14.09 5.89
CA PHE A 292 -5.25 -13.00 6.25
C PHE A 292 -6.28 -12.83 5.13
N MET A 293 -7.37 -12.11 5.40
CA MET A 293 -8.44 -11.84 4.45
C MET A 293 -8.85 -10.37 4.53
N GLY A 294 -9.44 -9.85 3.43
CA GLY A 294 -10.13 -8.55 3.44
C GLY A 294 -11.61 -8.78 3.67
N PHE A 295 -12.22 -8.18 4.71
CA PHE A 295 -13.64 -8.36 5.00
C PHE A 295 -14.19 -7.32 5.98
N ARG A 296 -15.51 -7.16 5.97
CA ARG A 296 -16.29 -6.49 7.00
C ARG A 296 -17.21 -7.47 7.72
N TYR A 297 -17.69 -8.50 7.02
CA TYR A 297 -18.67 -9.47 7.52
C TYR A 297 -18.04 -10.85 7.60
N ALA A 298 -18.37 -11.59 8.66
CA ALA A 298 -18.04 -13.00 8.77
C ALA A 298 -19.32 -13.81 8.98
N ARG A 299 -19.43 -14.95 8.28
CA ARG A 299 -20.52 -15.90 8.42
C ARG A 299 -20.02 -17.18 9.07
N ILE A 300 -20.66 -17.58 10.15
CA ILE A 300 -20.28 -18.76 10.94
C ILE A 300 -21.24 -19.90 10.69
N THR A 301 -20.67 -21.07 10.38
CA THR A 301 -21.35 -22.36 10.37
C THR A 301 -20.80 -23.24 11.47
N VAL A 302 -21.67 -23.80 12.30
CA VAL A 302 -21.31 -24.76 13.34
C VAL A 302 -21.78 -26.13 12.93
N THR A 303 -20.86 -27.11 12.88
CA THR A 303 -21.18 -28.52 12.60
C THR A 303 -20.88 -29.37 13.84
N GLY A 304 -21.79 -30.22 14.24
CA GLY A 304 -21.67 -30.98 15.48
C GLY A 304 -22.11 -30.17 16.71
N ARG A 305 -21.63 -30.54 17.89
CA ARG A 305 -21.98 -29.88 19.16
C ARG A 305 -20.86 -28.94 19.58
N ALA A 306 -20.99 -27.69 19.22
CA ALA A 306 -20.09 -26.61 19.64
C ALA A 306 -20.86 -25.32 19.86
N GLU A 307 -20.30 -24.44 20.68
CA GLU A 307 -20.77 -23.10 20.98
C GLU A 307 -19.65 -22.10 20.65
N LEU A 308 -19.96 -21.08 19.87
CA LEU A 308 -19.10 -19.92 19.69
C LEU A 308 -19.25 -18.99 20.89
N VAL A 309 -18.24 -18.93 21.74
CA VAL A 309 -18.22 -18.11 22.98
C VAL A 309 -17.93 -16.66 22.65
N ALA A 310 -16.96 -16.41 21.77
CA ALA A 310 -16.62 -15.06 21.30
C ALA A 310 -16.03 -15.09 19.88
N ILE A 311 -16.19 -13.99 19.17
CA ILE A 311 -15.58 -13.76 17.85
C ILE A 311 -15.02 -12.34 17.80
N THR A 312 -13.82 -12.19 17.28
CA THR A 312 -13.11 -10.90 17.16
C THR A 312 -12.43 -10.82 15.81
N MET A 313 -12.63 -9.72 15.09
CA MET A 313 -11.83 -9.36 13.94
C MET A 313 -10.51 -8.75 14.45
N ILE A 314 -9.39 -9.24 13.96
CA ILE A 314 -8.05 -8.71 14.27
C ILE A 314 -7.48 -8.10 12.99
N PRO A 315 -7.53 -6.78 12.83
CA PRO A 315 -6.88 -6.13 11.68
C PRO A 315 -5.37 -6.26 11.75
N VAL A 316 -4.72 -6.35 10.59
CA VAL A 316 -3.26 -6.50 10.48
C VAL A 316 -2.70 -5.51 9.46
N THR A 317 -1.44 -5.08 9.67
CA THR A 317 -0.79 -4.11 8.78
C THR A 317 0.73 -4.07 8.99
N SER A 318 1.48 -3.66 7.96
CA SER A 318 2.89 -3.27 8.06
C SER A 318 3.08 -1.77 8.39
N VAL A 319 2.01 -0.97 8.42
CA VAL A 319 2.06 0.49 8.67
C VAL A 319 1.15 0.91 9.85
N PRO A 320 1.43 0.41 11.07
CA PRO A 320 0.55 0.61 12.22
C PRO A 320 0.58 2.05 12.76
N VAL A 321 1.64 2.82 12.50
CA VAL A 321 1.88 4.13 13.10
C VAL A 321 1.35 5.23 12.20
N SER A 322 0.29 5.94 12.64
CA SER A 322 -0.18 7.14 11.96
C SER A 322 0.77 8.32 12.19
N THR A 323 1.12 9.01 11.13
CA THR A 323 1.98 10.20 11.14
C THR A 323 1.25 11.47 10.72
N GLY A 324 -0.03 11.38 10.37
CA GLY A 324 -0.83 12.55 10.02
C GLY A 324 -2.32 12.34 10.23
N GLY A 325 -3.03 13.43 10.32
CA GLY A 325 -4.48 13.47 10.46
C GLY A 325 -5.09 14.76 9.94
N PHE A 326 -6.31 14.66 9.43
CA PHE A 326 -7.07 15.76 8.88
C PHE A 326 -8.51 15.71 9.38
N THR A 327 -9.07 16.86 9.73
CA THR A 327 -10.48 17.03 10.08
C THR A 327 -11.06 18.29 9.48
N SER A 328 -12.35 18.27 9.21
CA SER A 328 -13.12 19.41 8.71
C SER A 328 -14.46 19.52 9.43
N GLY A 329 -15.20 20.60 9.18
CA GLY A 329 -16.58 20.78 9.67
C GLY A 329 -17.59 19.80 9.04
N ILE A 330 -17.21 19.00 8.06
CA ILE A 330 -18.08 18.06 7.36
C ILE A 330 -17.77 16.61 7.79
N ALA A 331 -18.68 15.98 8.53
CA ALA A 331 -18.50 14.60 9.02
C ALA A 331 -18.20 13.58 7.92
N ALA A 332 -18.83 13.72 6.74
CA ALA A 332 -18.59 12.81 5.61
C ALA A 332 -17.15 12.93 5.07
N VAL A 333 -16.55 14.13 5.08
CA VAL A 333 -15.13 14.31 4.71
C VAL A 333 -14.22 13.66 5.74
N ASN A 334 -14.52 13.79 7.04
CA ASN A 334 -13.75 13.13 8.09
C ASN A 334 -13.83 11.60 7.94
N ARG A 335 -15.02 11.08 7.58
CA ARG A 335 -15.19 9.66 7.30
C ARG A 335 -14.41 9.20 6.06
N LEU A 336 -14.32 10.02 5.01
CA LEU A 336 -13.49 9.74 3.83
C LEU A 336 -12.01 9.58 4.20
N VAL A 337 -11.49 10.45 5.06
CA VAL A 337 -10.10 10.35 5.54
C VAL A 337 -9.90 9.05 6.34
N GLU A 338 -10.83 8.70 7.24
CA GLU A 338 -10.79 7.41 7.95
C GLU A 338 -10.82 6.21 7.00
N ASN A 339 -11.71 6.24 5.99
CA ASN A 339 -11.78 5.19 4.97
C ASN A 339 -10.45 5.02 4.23
N THR A 340 -9.77 6.14 3.93
CA THR A 340 -8.45 6.13 3.30
C THR A 340 -7.40 5.50 4.22
N ILE A 341 -7.39 5.84 5.50
CA ILE A 341 -6.49 5.24 6.50
C ILE A 341 -6.72 3.73 6.59
N TRP A 342 -7.98 3.28 6.58
CA TRP A 342 -8.29 1.85 6.65
C TRP A 342 -7.90 1.11 5.37
N SER A 343 -8.11 1.69 4.17
CA SER A 343 -7.63 1.09 2.92
C SER A 343 -6.11 1.04 2.85
N HIS A 344 -5.42 2.09 3.33
CA HIS A 344 -3.98 2.10 3.44
C HIS A 344 -3.46 0.96 4.33
N ARG A 345 -3.98 0.84 5.56
CA ARG A 345 -3.59 -0.21 6.51
C ARG A 345 -3.91 -1.62 6.01
N SER A 346 -5.03 -1.79 5.32
CA SER A 346 -5.51 -3.09 4.84
C SER A 346 -4.71 -3.65 3.68
N ASN A 347 -4.08 -2.77 2.90
CA ASN A 347 -3.38 -3.13 1.67
C ASN A 347 -1.85 -3.01 1.79
N PHE A 348 -1.33 -2.29 2.79
CA PHE A 348 0.11 -2.25 3.07
C PHE A 348 0.47 -3.40 4.03
N ILE A 349 0.49 -4.62 3.49
CA ILE A 349 0.81 -5.88 4.16
C ILE A 349 1.93 -6.53 3.34
N GLU A 350 3.18 -6.36 3.76
CA GLU A 350 4.43 -6.74 3.09
C GLU A 350 4.70 -6.02 1.77
N VAL A 351 3.71 -5.85 0.90
CA VAL A 351 3.76 -5.05 -0.32
C VAL A 351 2.47 -4.22 -0.43
N PRO A 352 2.43 -3.12 -1.20
CA PRO A 352 1.22 -2.30 -1.37
C PRO A 352 0.26 -3.01 -2.33
N THR A 353 -0.48 -4.01 -1.81
CA THR A 353 -1.45 -4.76 -2.63
C THR A 353 -2.62 -3.87 -3.03
N ASP A 354 -3.17 -4.09 -4.23
CA ASP A 354 -4.35 -3.39 -4.74
C ASP A 354 -5.59 -3.60 -3.87
N CYS A 355 -5.79 -4.82 -3.41
CA CYS A 355 -6.94 -5.26 -2.63
C CYS A 355 -6.56 -6.36 -1.63
N PRO A 356 -7.33 -6.57 -0.53
CA PRO A 356 -6.97 -7.56 0.49
C PRO A 356 -7.78 -8.86 0.42
N GLN A 357 -8.80 -9.02 -0.46
CA GLN A 357 -9.82 -10.06 -0.32
C GLN A 357 -9.81 -11.16 -1.39
N ARG A 358 -9.56 -10.81 -2.68
CA ARG A 358 -9.77 -11.69 -3.84
C ARG A 358 -8.48 -12.39 -4.31
N ASP A 359 -8.60 -13.19 -5.37
CA ASP A 359 -7.46 -13.87 -6.04
C ASP A 359 -6.61 -12.92 -6.91
N GLU A 360 -6.16 -11.85 -6.33
CA GLU A 360 -5.28 -10.82 -6.89
C GLU A 360 -4.23 -10.44 -5.85
N ARG A 361 -4.47 -9.45 -4.99
CA ARG A 361 -3.61 -9.04 -3.88
C ARG A 361 -2.16 -8.92 -4.32
N LEU A 362 -1.93 -8.14 -5.38
CA LEU A 362 -0.62 -7.92 -5.99
C LEU A 362 -0.17 -6.48 -5.72
N GLY A 363 1.14 -6.28 -5.66
CA GLY A 363 1.73 -4.95 -5.48
C GLY A 363 1.69 -4.13 -6.77
N TRP A 364 0.50 -3.67 -7.20
CA TRP A 364 0.32 -2.90 -8.41
C TRP A 364 1.06 -1.56 -8.35
N THR A 365 1.94 -1.33 -9.33
CA THR A 365 2.79 -0.15 -9.39
C THR A 365 2.01 1.14 -9.66
N GLY A 366 0.93 1.06 -10.46
CA GLY A 366 0.04 2.19 -10.72
C GLY A 366 -0.64 2.69 -9.45
N ASP A 367 -1.25 1.78 -8.69
CA ASP A 367 -1.90 2.07 -7.42
C ASP A 367 -0.92 2.67 -6.41
N ALA A 368 0.25 2.05 -6.28
CA ALA A 368 1.29 2.50 -5.36
C ALA A 368 1.78 3.91 -5.70
N GLN A 369 1.99 4.23 -6.98
CA GLN A 369 2.51 5.53 -7.38
C GLN A 369 1.50 6.67 -7.19
N VAL A 370 0.21 6.46 -7.48
CA VAL A 370 -0.81 7.51 -7.30
C VAL A 370 -1.08 7.79 -5.81
N PHE A 371 -0.81 6.83 -4.94
CA PHE A 371 -1.07 6.93 -3.51
C PHE A 371 0.17 7.27 -2.67
N ALA A 372 1.38 7.20 -3.21
CA ALA A 372 2.63 7.33 -2.45
C ALA A 372 2.70 8.60 -1.58
N GLY A 373 2.29 9.75 -2.10
CA GLY A 373 2.22 11.00 -1.33
C GLY A 373 1.25 10.88 -0.16
N THR A 374 0.03 10.40 -0.40
CA THR A 374 -0.96 10.15 0.67
C THR A 374 -0.44 9.16 1.71
N ALA A 375 0.22 8.07 1.29
CA ALA A 375 0.80 7.10 2.22
C ALA A 375 1.80 7.75 3.18
N CYS A 376 2.68 8.61 2.67
CA CYS A 376 3.66 9.34 3.48
C CYS A 376 3.01 10.36 4.44
N TRP A 377 1.88 10.95 4.06
CA TRP A 377 1.12 11.83 4.96
C TRP A 377 0.46 11.08 6.10
N LEU A 378 -0.17 9.93 5.82
CA LEU A 378 -1.06 9.26 6.76
C LEU A 378 -0.34 8.32 7.73
N ALA A 379 0.76 7.69 7.30
CA ALA A 379 1.50 6.74 8.13
C ALA A 379 3.01 6.76 7.84
N ASP A 380 3.79 6.18 8.77
CA ASP A 380 5.22 5.92 8.59
C ASP A 380 5.44 4.83 7.52
N SER A 381 5.40 5.25 6.26
CA SER A 381 5.46 4.36 5.08
C SER A 381 6.84 4.33 4.40
N GLY A 382 7.83 5.08 4.92
CA GLY A 382 9.12 5.27 4.24
C GLY A 382 9.86 3.96 3.99
N SER A 383 10.16 3.19 5.03
CA SER A 383 10.89 1.93 4.90
C SER A 383 10.11 0.88 4.10
N PHE A 384 8.78 0.87 4.23
CA PHE A 384 7.89 -0.02 3.48
C PHE A 384 7.98 0.23 1.96
N LEU A 385 7.89 1.48 1.53
CA LEU A 385 7.98 1.85 0.13
C LEU A 385 9.40 1.67 -0.44
N VAL A 386 10.45 1.87 0.36
CA VAL A 386 11.84 1.57 -0.05
C VAL A 386 12.03 0.08 -0.29
N LYS A 387 11.54 -0.77 0.62
CA LYS A 387 11.56 -2.22 0.43
C LYS A 387 10.83 -2.62 -0.85
N TYR A 388 9.66 -2.06 -1.10
CA TYR A 388 8.88 -2.30 -2.31
C TYR A 388 9.62 -1.85 -3.58
N LEU A 389 10.26 -0.67 -3.58
CA LEU A 389 11.06 -0.20 -4.72
C LEU A 389 12.21 -1.14 -5.07
N ARG A 390 12.80 -1.82 -4.09
CA ARG A 390 13.84 -2.83 -4.33
C ARG A 390 13.28 -4.04 -5.08
N ASP A 391 12.07 -4.47 -4.75
CA ASP A 391 11.38 -5.52 -5.49
C ASP A 391 11.08 -5.05 -6.94
N VAL A 392 10.56 -3.82 -7.12
CA VAL A 392 10.32 -3.23 -8.44
C VAL A 392 11.59 -3.15 -9.29
N MET A 393 12.71 -2.74 -8.70
CA MET A 393 14.01 -2.68 -9.39
C MET A 393 14.52 -4.06 -9.81
N HIS A 394 14.29 -5.09 -8.99
CA HIS A 394 14.64 -6.47 -9.34
C HIS A 394 13.76 -7.02 -10.47
N ASP A 395 12.47 -6.74 -10.43
CA ASP A 395 11.52 -7.19 -11.45
C ASP A 395 11.62 -6.42 -12.78
N GLN A 396 12.35 -5.29 -12.81
CA GLN A 396 12.55 -4.52 -14.04
C GLN A 396 13.19 -5.36 -15.13
N ARG A 397 12.58 -5.41 -16.30
CA ARG A 397 13.03 -6.21 -17.46
C ARG A 397 14.39 -5.72 -17.98
N ALA A 398 15.05 -6.59 -18.74
CA ALA A 398 16.38 -6.31 -19.31
C ALA A 398 16.36 -5.13 -20.31
N ASP A 399 15.24 -4.90 -21.00
CA ASP A 399 15.02 -3.77 -21.90
C ASP A 399 14.66 -2.47 -21.16
N GLY A 400 14.46 -2.52 -19.84
CA GLY A 400 14.12 -1.40 -18.99
C GLY A 400 12.63 -1.28 -18.64
N ALA A 401 11.76 -2.11 -19.22
CA ALA A 401 10.33 -2.12 -18.87
C ALA A 401 10.14 -2.43 -17.39
N VAL A 402 9.32 -1.65 -16.71
CA VAL A 402 8.95 -1.85 -15.30
C VAL A 402 7.69 -2.69 -15.23
N SER A 403 7.67 -3.68 -14.33
CA SER A 403 6.53 -4.56 -14.09
C SER A 403 5.28 -3.79 -13.67
N HIS A 404 4.11 -4.27 -14.05
CA HIS A 404 2.84 -3.66 -13.64
C HIS A 404 2.53 -3.89 -12.15
N PHE A 405 3.08 -4.94 -11.56
CA PHE A 405 3.04 -5.28 -10.13
C PHE A 405 4.36 -5.92 -9.70
N SER A 406 4.69 -5.82 -8.43
CA SER A 406 5.91 -6.39 -7.85
C SER A 406 5.65 -6.87 -6.39
N PRO A 407 6.18 -8.04 -5.96
CA PRO A 407 6.91 -9.04 -6.75
C PRO A 407 6.09 -9.61 -7.91
N ASP A 408 6.74 -9.85 -9.05
CA ASP A 408 6.09 -10.27 -10.30
C ASP A 408 6.23 -11.78 -10.55
N PRO A 409 5.20 -12.59 -10.25
CA PRO A 409 5.26 -14.04 -10.50
C PRO A 409 5.32 -14.38 -11.99
N THR A 410 4.87 -13.50 -12.88
CA THR A 410 4.85 -13.78 -14.34
C THR A 410 6.24 -13.67 -14.96
N ARG A 411 7.19 -13.00 -14.29
CA ARG A 411 8.59 -12.96 -14.73
C ARG A 411 9.22 -14.37 -14.72
N LEU A 412 8.88 -15.17 -13.72
CA LEU A 412 9.35 -16.56 -13.58
C LEU A 412 8.45 -17.56 -14.32
N HIS A 413 7.15 -17.25 -14.41
CA HIS A 413 6.12 -18.10 -15.01
C HIS A 413 5.31 -17.30 -16.04
N PRO A 414 5.86 -17.04 -17.24
CA PRO A 414 5.18 -16.28 -18.28
C PRO A 414 3.81 -16.87 -18.65
N ILE A 415 2.81 -16.00 -18.81
CA ILE A 415 1.45 -16.39 -19.16
C ILE A 415 1.32 -16.40 -20.69
N ASP A 416 1.08 -17.56 -21.28
CA ASP A 416 0.95 -17.73 -22.73
C ASP A 416 -0.15 -16.83 -23.32
N GLY A 417 0.18 -16.15 -24.42
CA GLY A 417 -0.76 -15.39 -25.23
C GLY A 417 -1.20 -14.04 -24.67
N ARG A 418 -0.64 -13.57 -23.53
CA ARG A 418 -0.97 -12.27 -22.95
C ARG A 418 0.16 -11.23 -22.95
N GLY A 419 1.30 -11.55 -23.56
CA GLY A 419 2.47 -10.68 -23.54
C GLY A 419 3.09 -10.52 -22.15
N ASP A 420 4.02 -9.56 -22.02
CA ASP A 420 4.70 -9.28 -20.75
C ASP A 420 3.85 -8.32 -19.90
N TRP A 421 3.76 -8.58 -18.61
CA TRP A 421 3.08 -7.74 -17.63
C TRP A 421 3.97 -6.57 -17.18
N ALA A 422 4.54 -5.86 -18.14
CA ALA A 422 5.46 -4.76 -17.92
C ALA A 422 5.33 -3.67 -19.00
N GLY A 423 5.81 -2.48 -18.72
CA GLY A 423 6.02 -1.41 -19.70
C GLY A 423 4.86 -0.44 -19.89
N SER A 424 3.74 -0.55 -19.14
CA SER A 424 2.68 0.45 -19.19
C SER A 424 3.07 1.73 -18.44
N THR A 425 2.92 2.86 -19.11
CA THR A 425 3.01 4.19 -18.49
C THR A 425 1.88 4.40 -17.49
N GLY A 426 2.09 5.28 -16.49
CA GLY A 426 1.20 5.44 -15.35
C GLY A 426 1.40 4.35 -14.29
N TRP A 427 1.98 3.20 -14.66
CA TRP A 427 2.36 2.10 -13.78
C TRP A 427 3.88 2.05 -13.57
N GLY A 428 4.64 1.85 -14.64
CA GLY A 428 6.11 1.79 -14.58
C GLY A 428 6.76 3.07 -14.06
N ASP A 429 6.09 4.20 -14.16
CA ASP A 429 6.53 5.49 -13.63
C ASP A 429 6.65 5.51 -12.09
N ALA A 430 6.14 4.47 -11.40
CA ALA A 430 6.34 4.25 -9.97
C ALA A 430 7.82 4.30 -9.56
N ILE A 431 8.72 3.80 -10.43
CA ILE A 431 10.17 3.80 -10.17
C ILE A 431 10.76 5.22 -10.09
N VAL A 432 10.06 6.23 -10.60
CA VAL A 432 10.44 7.65 -10.56
C VAL A 432 9.65 8.41 -9.51
N ILE A 433 8.32 8.22 -9.47
CA ILE A 433 7.41 9.04 -8.66
C ILE A 433 7.51 8.67 -7.18
N ILE A 434 7.54 7.39 -6.82
CA ILE A 434 7.62 6.96 -5.41
C ILE A 434 8.91 7.47 -4.75
N PRO A 435 10.12 7.29 -5.32
CA PRO A 435 11.35 7.84 -4.72
C PRO A 435 11.31 9.35 -4.53
N TRP A 436 10.69 10.10 -5.47
CA TRP A 436 10.54 11.54 -5.33
C TRP A 436 9.64 11.91 -4.15
N GLN A 437 8.51 11.23 -3.96
CA GLN A 437 7.62 11.45 -2.81
C GLN A 437 8.35 11.13 -1.50
N LEU A 438 9.11 10.05 -1.46
CA LEU A 438 9.95 9.71 -0.30
C LEU A 438 10.97 10.80 0.01
N TYR A 439 11.65 11.31 -1.00
CA TYR A 439 12.60 12.42 -0.83
C TYR A 439 11.92 13.67 -0.27
N LEU A 440 10.77 14.07 -0.80
CA LEU A 440 10.02 15.23 -0.33
C LEU A 440 9.61 15.10 1.15
N HIS A 441 9.15 13.91 1.55
CA HIS A 441 8.64 13.70 2.91
C HIS A 441 9.73 13.40 3.94
N TYR A 442 10.79 12.67 3.58
CA TYR A 442 11.81 12.23 4.54
C TYR A 442 13.13 12.98 4.41
N GLY A 443 13.37 13.71 3.31
CA GLY A 443 14.55 14.53 3.10
C GLY A 443 15.83 13.72 2.85
N ASP A 444 15.74 12.42 2.55
CA ASP A 444 16.85 11.53 2.30
C ASP A 444 17.02 11.28 0.80
N ALA A 445 18.11 11.81 0.22
CA ALA A 445 18.41 11.66 -1.19
C ALA A 445 18.99 10.27 -1.54
N SER A 446 19.32 9.42 -0.57
CA SER A 446 19.89 8.10 -0.84
C SER A 446 18.95 7.19 -1.62
N VAL A 447 17.62 7.32 -1.42
CA VAL A 447 16.63 6.60 -2.21
C VAL A 447 16.65 7.02 -3.68
N LEU A 448 16.89 8.30 -3.95
CA LEU A 448 17.02 8.81 -5.32
C LEU A 448 18.28 8.23 -5.98
N GLU A 449 19.41 8.20 -5.26
CA GLU A 449 20.66 7.61 -5.75
C GLU A 449 20.53 6.11 -6.03
N GLU A 450 19.86 5.36 -5.12
CA GLU A 450 19.63 3.92 -5.26
C GLU A 450 18.77 3.59 -6.48
N CYS A 451 17.67 4.34 -6.70
CA CYS A 451 16.73 4.10 -7.80
C CYS A 451 17.19 4.71 -9.14
N PHE A 452 18.13 5.65 -9.16
CA PHE A 452 18.49 6.43 -10.36
C PHE A 452 18.87 5.56 -11.57
N PRO A 453 19.70 4.50 -11.44
CA PRO A 453 20.00 3.62 -12.59
C PRO A 453 18.74 2.95 -13.19
N ALA A 454 17.79 2.56 -12.36
CA ALA A 454 16.53 1.96 -12.81
C ALA A 454 15.62 3.00 -13.50
N MET A 455 15.59 4.24 -13.00
CA MET A 455 14.89 5.35 -13.65
C MET A 455 15.43 5.59 -15.07
N LEU A 456 16.75 5.59 -15.24
CA LEU A 456 17.37 5.78 -16.56
C LEU A 456 16.99 4.65 -17.53
N ARG A 457 17.00 3.37 -17.07
CA ARG A 457 16.57 2.24 -17.90
C ARG A 457 15.09 2.36 -18.29
N TRP A 458 14.22 2.80 -17.37
CA TRP A 458 12.81 3.06 -17.68
C TRP A 458 12.64 4.13 -18.76
N LEU A 459 13.34 5.27 -18.63
CA LEU A 459 13.28 6.34 -19.63
C LEU A 459 13.87 5.93 -20.98
N ASP A 460 14.89 5.09 -21.00
CA ASP A 460 15.47 4.56 -22.24
C ASP A 460 14.51 3.54 -22.91
N TYR A 461 13.79 2.72 -22.12
CA TYR A 461 12.71 1.88 -22.62
C TYR A 461 11.60 2.73 -23.25
N LEU A 462 11.08 3.75 -22.53
CA LEU A 462 10.05 4.64 -23.07
C LEU A 462 10.49 5.32 -24.36
N TRP A 463 11.74 5.77 -24.43
CA TRP A 463 12.30 6.34 -25.65
C TRP A 463 12.40 5.33 -26.77
N GLY A 464 12.72 4.09 -26.46
CA GLY A 464 12.82 2.98 -27.44
C GLY A 464 11.50 2.59 -28.08
N ILE A 465 10.38 2.73 -27.38
CA ILE A 465 9.03 2.45 -27.89
C ILE A 465 8.34 3.69 -28.49
N SER A 466 9.02 4.84 -28.49
CA SER A 466 8.49 6.10 -29.01
C SER A 466 8.68 6.19 -30.54
N ASP A 467 7.77 6.92 -31.19
CA ASP A 467 7.92 7.41 -32.55
C ASP A 467 8.37 8.89 -32.46
N GLY A 468 9.67 9.12 -32.52
CA GLY A 468 10.25 10.37 -32.04
C GLY A 468 10.02 10.52 -30.52
N PRO A 469 9.58 11.68 -30.03
CA PRO A 469 9.26 11.88 -28.61
C PRO A 469 7.87 11.39 -28.19
N ILE A 470 7.00 10.97 -29.11
CA ILE A 470 5.63 10.54 -28.84
C ILE A 470 5.60 9.03 -28.61
N ILE A 471 5.07 8.59 -27.47
CA ILE A 471 4.95 7.15 -27.22
C ILE A 471 3.80 6.58 -28.05
N ARG A 472 4.11 5.47 -28.72
CA ARG A 472 3.14 4.58 -29.33
C ARG A 472 3.15 3.29 -28.52
N PRO A 473 2.17 3.05 -27.64
CA PRO A 473 2.18 1.89 -26.76
C PRO A 473 2.35 0.58 -27.56
N PRO A 474 3.21 -0.34 -27.12
CA PRO A 474 3.44 -1.58 -27.82
C PRO A 474 2.19 -2.47 -27.82
N ALA A 475 2.01 -3.27 -28.86
CA ALA A 475 0.96 -4.28 -28.94
C ALA A 475 1.30 -5.45 -28.01
N VAL A 476 0.96 -5.32 -26.72
CA VAL A 476 1.27 -6.33 -25.69
C VAL A 476 0.18 -7.42 -25.65
N TRP A 477 -1.08 -7.04 -25.92
CA TRP A 477 -2.23 -7.95 -25.83
C TRP A 477 -3.05 -7.97 -27.14
N GLY A 478 -2.40 -8.28 -28.25
CA GLY A 478 -2.99 -8.30 -29.58
C GLY A 478 -2.40 -7.24 -30.51
N ASP A 479 -3.11 -6.89 -31.59
CA ASP A 479 -2.62 -5.96 -32.63
C ASP A 479 -2.68 -4.47 -32.23
N HIS A 480 -3.10 -4.17 -31.02
CA HIS A 480 -3.25 -2.81 -30.51
C HIS A 480 -2.29 -2.56 -29.35
N GLY A 481 -1.69 -1.38 -29.32
CA GLY A 481 -0.88 -0.94 -28.18
C GLY A 481 -1.68 -0.97 -26.88
N PHE A 482 -1.02 -1.23 -25.75
CA PHE A 482 -1.65 -1.32 -24.46
C PHE A 482 -1.03 -0.33 -23.47
N THR A 483 -1.87 0.52 -22.90
CA THR A 483 -1.67 1.15 -21.58
C THR A 483 -2.94 0.98 -20.77
N PHE A 484 -2.84 1.09 -19.45
CA PHE A 484 -4.04 1.15 -18.61
C PHE A 484 -4.77 2.50 -18.79
N GLY A 485 -4.10 3.51 -19.37
CA GLY A 485 -4.66 4.86 -19.51
C GLY A 485 -5.07 5.43 -18.16
N ASP A 486 -6.17 6.17 -18.12
CA ASP A 486 -6.78 6.58 -16.85
C ASP A 486 -7.75 5.50 -16.36
N TRP A 487 -7.18 4.44 -15.76
CA TRP A 487 -7.90 3.22 -15.36
C TRP A 487 -9.13 3.54 -14.52
N LEU A 488 -10.24 2.88 -14.82
CA LEU A 488 -11.55 3.07 -14.19
C LEU A 488 -12.09 4.51 -14.28
N GLN A 489 -11.69 5.25 -15.31
CA GLN A 489 -12.29 6.54 -15.63
C GLN A 489 -13.80 6.33 -15.87
N PRO A 490 -14.70 7.12 -15.24
CA PRO A 490 -16.14 6.99 -15.44
C PRO A 490 -16.54 7.45 -16.84
N VAL A 491 -17.03 6.54 -17.66
CA VAL A 491 -17.47 6.82 -19.03
C VAL A 491 -18.80 6.11 -19.31
N GLY A 492 -19.87 6.86 -19.55
CA GLY A 492 -21.14 6.40 -20.11
C GLY A 492 -21.68 5.11 -19.48
N ASP A 493 -21.95 4.08 -20.30
CA ASP A 493 -22.33 2.74 -19.81
C ASP A 493 -21.08 2.04 -19.24
N ASN A 494 -20.89 2.13 -17.95
CA ASN A 494 -19.71 1.70 -17.18
C ASN A 494 -19.41 0.19 -17.21
N ARG A 495 -20.10 -0.60 -18.05
CA ARG A 495 -19.91 -2.06 -18.11
C ARG A 495 -18.59 -2.48 -18.74
N LYS A 496 -17.84 -1.56 -19.31
CA LYS A 496 -16.47 -1.82 -19.80
C LYS A 496 -15.62 -0.59 -19.51
N PRO A 497 -14.77 -0.61 -18.49
CA PRO A 497 -13.88 0.48 -18.21
C PRO A 497 -12.94 0.69 -19.41
N ARG A 498 -13.09 1.83 -20.07
CA ARG A 498 -12.16 2.29 -21.11
C ARG A 498 -11.81 3.73 -20.79
N PRO A 499 -10.52 4.06 -20.72
CA PRO A 499 -10.13 5.45 -20.55
C PRO A 499 -10.60 6.28 -21.75
N THR A 500 -11.05 7.51 -21.51
CA THR A 500 -11.35 8.47 -22.56
C THR A 500 -10.11 9.19 -23.06
N VAL A 501 -9.06 9.25 -22.24
CA VAL A 501 -7.77 9.75 -22.67
C VAL A 501 -7.12 8.72 -23.58
N ALA A 502 -6.69 9.12 -24.78
CA ALA A 502 -6.05 8.18 -25.70
C ALA A 502 -4.74 7.63 -25.14
N ASP A 503 -4.47 6.38 -25.47
CA ASP A 503 -3.30 5.65 -24.99
C ASP A 503 -1.99 6.40 -25.27
N ASP A 504 -1.82 6.98 -26.46
CA ASP A 504 -0.64 7.75 -26.86
C ASP A 504 -0.51 9.10 -26.13
N CYS A 505 -1.64 9.78 -25.89
CA CYS A 505 -1.67 11.03 -25.12
C CYS A 505 -1.29 10.78 -23.65
N ALA A 506 -1.95 9.83 -22.99
CA ALA A 506 -1.67 9.47 -21.60
C ALA A 506 -0.22 8.98 -21.44
N ALA A 507 0.24 8.12 -22.35
CA ALA A 507 1.60 7.59 -22.33
C ALA A 507 2.64 8.70 -22.52
N THR A 508 2.41 9.65 -23.43
CA THR A 508 3.34 10.77 -23.66
C THR A 508 3.33 11.79 -22.52
N LEU A 509 2.18 12.01 -21.87
CA LEU A 509 2.12 12.79 -20.62
C LEU A 509 3.04 12.20 -19.56
N TYR A 510 2.95 10.90 -19.30
CA TYR A 510 3.80 10.23 -18.30
C TYR A 510 5.27 10.15 -18.73
N HIS A 511 5.56 9.97 -20.02
CA HIS A 511 6.93 10.06 -20.54
C HIS A 511 7.55 11.42 -20.21
N PHE A 512 6.80 12.51 -20.41
CA PHE A 512 7.26 13.84 -20.05
C PHE A 512 7.45 14.00 -18.56
N ILE A 513 6.46 13.58 -17.75
CA ILE A 513 6.47 13.67 -16.28
C ILE A 513 7.70 12.96 -15.71
N SER A 514 7.90 11.71 -16.11
CA SER A 514 9.04 10.92 -15.62
C SER A 514 10.38 11.47 -16.10
N THR A 515 10.46 11.95 -17.34
CA THR A 515 11.71 12.57 -17.86
C THR A 515 12.04 13.86 -17.10
N GLN A 516 11.07 14.74 -16.91
CA GLN A 516 11.24 16.01 -16.19
C GLN A 516 11.61 15.76 -14.72
N LEU A 517 10.93 14.78 -14.07
CA LEU A 517 11.17 14.47 -12.68
C LEU A 517 12.53 13.82 -12.48
N THR A 518 12.95 12.91 -13.38
CA THR A 518 14.28 12.31 -13.33
C THR A 518 15.38 13.36 -13.60
N ALA A 519 15.13 14.38 -14.43
CA ALA A 519 16.05 15.51 -14.59
C ALA A 519 16.21 16.29 -13.26
N LYS A 520 15.13 16.61 -12.56
CA LYS A 520 15.18 17.22 -11.22
C LYS A 520 15.94 16.35 -10.22
N ILE A 521 15.69 15.04 -10.23
CA ILE A 521 16.41 14.08 -9.40
C ILE A 521 17.91 14.12 -9.71
N ALA A 522 18.29 14.10 -11.00
CA ALA A 522 19.68 14.20 -11.43
C ALA A 522 20.38 15.48 -10.94
N HIS A 523 19.67 16.63 -10.98
CA HIS A 523 20.19 17.88 -10.38
C HIS A 523 20.36 17.73 -8.88
N THR A 524 19.41 17.15 -8.17
CA THR A 524 19.43 16.96 -6.71
C THR A 524 20.61 16.09 -6.25
N ILE A 525 20.89 14.99 -6.98
CA ILE A 525 21.99 14.06 -6.64
C ILE A 525 23.32 14.39 -7.34
N GLY A 526 23.43 15.57 -7.96
CA GLY A 526 24.67 16.07 -8.55
C GLY A 526 25.11 15.39 -9.86
N LYS A 527 24.20 14.77 -10.62
CA LYS A 527 24.44 14.10 -11.91
C LYS A 527 24.27 15.09 -13.07
N GLY A 528 25.10 16.13 -13.12
CA GLY A 528 24.91 17.26 -14.04
C GLY A 528 24.85 16.91 -15.53
N THR A 529 25.62 15.93 -16.00
CA THR A 529 25.59 15.48 -17.41
C THR A 529 24.25 14.85 -17.77
N GLU A 530 23.77 13.93 -16.93
CA GLU A 530 22.47 13.28 -17.10
C GLU A 530 21.33 14.28 -16.96
N ALA A 531 21.41 15.21 -16.01
CA ALA A 531 20.44 16.29 -15.85
C ALA A 531 20.29 17.12 -17.15
N ALA A 532 21.40 17.60 -17.72
CA ALA A 532 21.35 18.36 -18.97
C ALA A 532 20.78 17.54 -20.15
N ARG A 533 21.09 16.24 -20.24
CA ARG A 533 20.56 15.33 -21.25
C ARG A 533 19.04 15.17 -21.09
N LEU A 534 18.58 14.98 -19.85
CA LEU A 534 17.15 14.78 -19.54
C LEU A 534 16.35 16.06 -19.70
N ASP A 535 16.91 17.23 -19.35
CA ASP A 535 16.28 18.53 -19.60
C ASP A 535 16.06 18.77 -21.10
N ALA A 536 17.05 18.43 -21.93
CA ALA A 536 16.93 18.51 -23.38
C ALA A 536 15.81 17.56 -23.91
N ARG A 537 15.81 16.29 -23.44
CA ARG A 537 14.78 15.30 -23.81
C ARG A 537 13.39 15.75 -23.38
N ALA A 538 13.22 16.29 -22.18
CA ALA A 538 11.95 16.86 -21.72
C ALA A 538 11.49 18.04 -22.62
N GLY A 539 12.42 18.87 -23.08
CA GLY A 539 12.14 19.95 -24.05
C GLY A 539 11.65 19.43 -25.40
N GLU A 540 12.26 18.35 -25.90
CA GLU A 540 11.83 17.68 -27.14
C GLU A 540 10.42 17.08 -26.99
N ILE A 541 10.14 16.37 -25.89
CA ILE A 541 8.82 15.79 -25.62
C ILE A 541 7.77 16.90 -25.53
N ARG A 542 8.05 17.98 -24.80
CA ARG A 542 7.13 19.11 -24.67
C ARG A 542 6.80 19.72 -26.02
N SER A 543 7.80 19.89 -26.90
CA SER A 543 7.61 20.46 -28.22
C SER A 543 6.77 19.56 -29.13
N ALA A 544 7.03 18.25 -29.07
CA ALA A 544 6.27 17.26 -29.83
C ALA A 544 4.84 17.12 -29.29
N PHE A 545 4.66 17.10 -27.97
CA PHE A 545 3.35 17.04 -27.33
C PHE A 545 2.47 18.23 -27.75
N LYS A 546 3.04 19.43 -27.77
CA LYS A 546 2.34 20.61 -28.27
C LYS A 546 1.89 20.43 -29.72
N HIS A 547 2.77 19.93 -30.59
CA HIS A 547 2.47 19.77 -32.02
C HIS A 547 1.42 18.68 -32.28
N GLU A 548 1.51 17.54 -31.55
CA GLU A 548 0.63 16.40 -31.77
C GLU A 548 -0.74 16.57 -31.11
N PHE A 549 -0.78 17.08 -29.87
CA PHE A 549 -1.98 17.03 -29.04
C PHE A 549 -2.68 18.37 -28.83
N PHE A 550 -2.13 19.51 -29.28
CA PHE A 550 -2.83 20.78 -29.20
C PHE A 550 -3.29 21.28 -30.58
N SER A 551 -4.57 21.57 -30.66
CA SER A 551 -5.12 22.27 -31.84
C SER A 551 -4.64 23.72 -31.91
N PRO A 552 -4.74 24.41 -33.08
CA PRO A 552 -4.43 25.84 -33.20
C PRO A 552 -5.26 26.75 -32.28
N SER A 553 -6.42 26.27 -31.79
CA SER A 553 -7.26 27.01 -30.83
C SER A 553 -6.83 26.77 -29.37
N GLY A 554 -5.77 26.02 -29.12
CA GLY A 554 -5.28 25.69 -27.78
C GLY A 554 -6.06 24.58 -27.09
N ARG A 555 -6.91 23.81 -27.80
CA ARG A 555 -7.64 22.69 -27.24
C ARG A 555 -6.76 21.41 -27.26
N ILE A 556 -6.62 20.70 -26.12
CA ILE A 556 -5.98 19.41 -26.06
C ILE A 556 -6.81 18.34 -26.78
N ALA A 557 -6.19 17.33 -27.38
CA ALA A 557 -6.84 16.39 -28.30
C ALA A 557 -8.07 15.70 -27.70
N HIS A 558 -7.98 15.19 -26.48
CA HIS A 558 -9.08 14.45 -25.84
C HIS A 558 -10.00 15.32 -24.99
N ASN A 559 -9.57 16.51 -24.62
CA ASN A 559 -10.36 17.54 -23.94
C ASN A 559 -11.17 17.00 -22.75
N ASP A 560 -10.53 16.19 -21.91
CA ASP A 560 -11.08 15.62 -20.69
C ASP A 560 -10.37 16.17 -19.43
N GLN A 561 -10.95 15.87 -18.24
CA GLN A 561 -10.42 16.38 -16.97
C GLN A 561 -8.99 15.89 -16.71
N THR A 562 -8.67 14.63 -17.01
CA THR A 562 -7.36 14.00 -16.76
C THR A 562 -6.27 14.65 -17.61
N SER A 563 -6.50 14.77 -18.92
CA SER A 563 -5.53 15.39 -19.84
C SER A 563 -5.21 16.83 -19.45
N TRP A 564 -6.23 17.63 -19.12
CA TRP A 564 -6.04 19.01 -18.68
C TRP A 564 -5.32 19.11 -17.33
N ALA A 565 -5.76 18.31 -16.36
CA ALA A 565 -5.17 18.33 -15.02
C ALA A 565 -3.67 18.03 -15.06
N LEU A 566 -3.29 16.93 -15.71
CA LEU A 566 -1.88 16.54 -15.85
C LEU A 566 -1.08 17.57 -16.66
N ALA A 567 -1.64 18.08 -17.80
CA ALA A 567 -0.95 19.07 -18.61
C ALA A 567 -0.67 20.37 -17.84
N PHE A 568 -1.62 20.86 -17.04
CA PHE A 568 -1.41 22.05 -16.22
C PHE A 568 -0.45 21.83 -15.06
N LEU A 569 -0.58 20.73 -14.31
CA LEU A 569 0.28 20.46 -13.16
C LEU A 569 1.75 20.36 -13.55
N TYR A 570 2.04 19.72 -14.68
CA TYR A 570 3.41 19.45 -15.13
C TYR A 570 3.93 20.44 -16.17
N GLY A 571 3.17 21.50 -16.50
CA GLY A 571 3.63 22.60 -17.37
C GLY A 571 3.76 22.20 -18.84
N LEU A 572 2.88 21.32 -19.33
CA LEU A 572 2.79 20.96 -20.75
C LEU A 572 1.86 21.86 -21.54
N VAL A 573 0.98 22.65 -20.89
CA VAL A 573 0.15 23.63 -21.56
C VAL A 573 1.06 24.76 -22.07
N PRO A 574 1.10 25.02 -23.39
CA PRO A 574 1.92 26.11 -23.93
C PRO A 574 1.46 27.46 -23.38
N PRO A 575 2.39 28.40 -23.09
CA PRO A 575 2.03 29.70 -22.52
C PRO A 575 1.00 30.49 -23.38
N GLU A 576 1.08 30.39 -24.70
CA GLU A 576 0.13 31.02 -25.63
C GLU A 576 -1.26 30.40 -25.62
N TYR A 577 -1.42 29.20 -25.05
CA TYR A 577 -2.69 28.49 -24.92
C TYR A 577 -3.19 28.43 -23.46
N GLU A 578 -2.51 29.04 -22.51
CA GLU A 578 -2.84 28.95 -21.09
C GLU A 578 -4.25 29.46 -20.78
N GLU A 579 -4.63 30.63 -21.31
CA GLU A 579 -5.97 31.20 -21.10
C GLU A 579 -7.05 30.35 -21.76
N ALA A 580 -6.85 29.93 -23.00
CA ALA A 580 -7.77 29.06 -23.71
C ALA A 580 -7.88 27.67 -23.01
N GLY A 581 -6.76 27.14 -22.54
CA GLY A 581 -6.73 25.88 -21.79
C GLY A 581 -7.49 25.97 -20.48
N ARG A 582 -7.36 27.07 -19.74
CA ARG A 582 -8.16 27.36 -18.54
C ARG A 582 -9.67 27.32 -18.84
N GLU A 583 -10.08 27.95 -19.91
CA GLU A 583 -11.48 27.95 -20.32
C GLU A 583 -11.97 26.58 -20.75
N TYR A 584 -11.16 25.80 -21.49
CA TYR A 584 -11.52 24.43 -21.85
C TYR A 584 -11.61 23.53 -20.62
N PHE A 585 -10.65 23.60 -19.68
CA PHE A 585 -10.65 22.79 -18.47
C PHE A 585 -11.86 23.13 -17.57
N ARG A 586 -12.18 24.43 -17.42
CA ARG A 586 -13.41 24.88 -16.74
C ARG A 586 -14.63 24.28 -17.40
N ARG A 587 -14.75 24.39 -18.71
CA ARG A 587 -15.91 23.91 -19.48
C ARG A 587 -16.12 22.40 -19.31
N VAL A 588 -15.08 21.57 -19.48
CA VAL A 588 -15.23 20.12 -19.33
C VAL A 588 -15.58 19.72 -17.89
N SER A 589 -15.19 20.50 -16.89
CA SER A 589 -15.57 20.29 -15.50
C SER A 589 -17.01 20.73 -15.22
N GLU A 590 -17.50 21.80 -15.87
CA GLU A 590 -18.89 22.28 -15.77
C GLU A 590 -19.87 21.40 -16.56
N GLU A 591 -19.48 20.88 -17.74
CA GLU A 591 -20.28 19.98 -18.56
C GLU A 591 -20.63 18.68 -17.82
N THR A 592 -19.79 18.23 -16.88
CA THR A 592 -20.07 17.12 -15.97
C THR A 592 -20.83 17.54 -14.71
N ASP A 593 -21.42 18.74 -14.67
CA ASP A 593 -22.04 19.35 -13.46
C ASP A 593 -21.07 19.47 -12.27
N GLY A 594 -19.77 19.59 -12.52
CA GLY A 594 -18.71 19.61 -11.50
C GLY A 594 -18.44 18.24 -10.87
N VAL A 595 -18.90 17.16 -11.50
CA VAL A 595 -18.64 15.79 -11.05
C VAL A 595 -17.25 15.34 -11.53
N ILE A 596 -16.55 14.55 -10.73
CA ILE A 596 -15.27 14.01 -11.10
C ILE A 596 -15.37 13.05 -12.30
N GLY A 597 -14.51 13.24 -13.29
CA GLY A 597 -14.48 12.44 -14.52
C GLY A 597 -13.14 11.73 -14.72
N THR A 598 -12.41 11.44 -13.63
CA THR A 598 -11.07 10.84 -13.69
C THR A 598 -11.06 9.41 -13.16
N GLY A 599 -10.11 8.63 -13.64
CA GLY A 599 -9.72 7.34 -13.11
C GLY A 599 -8.50 7.45 -12.17
N PHE A 600 -7.66 6.40 -12.13
CA PHE A 600 -6.56 6.32 -11.15
C PHE A 600 -5.51 7.41 -11.34
N ILE A 601 -5.07 7.67 -12.58
CA ILE A 601 -3.98 8.64 -12.82
C ILE A 601 -4.45 10.10 -12.82
N GLY A 602 -5.70 10.36 -13.15
CA GLY A 602 -6.26 11.71 -13.16
C GLY A 602 -6.73 12.18 -11.78
N THR A 603 -7.16 11.28 -10.92
CA THR A 603 -7.73 11.60 -9.59
C THR A 603 -6.76 12.35 -8.68
N PRO A 604 -5.46 11.98 -8.53
CA PRO A 604 -4.52 12.76 -7.72
C PRO A 604 -4.18 14.13 -8.34
N ALA A 605 -4.52 14.35 -9.60
CA ALA A 605 -4.14 15.56 -10.35
C ALA A 605 -5.25 16.61 -10.45
N VAL A 606 -6.52 16.20 -10.52
CA VAL A 606 -7.62 17.11 -10.90
C VAL A 606 -7.86 18.22 -9.88
N LEU A 607 -7.98 17.90 -8.59
CA LEU A 607 -8.20 18.91 -7.55
C LEU A 607 -6.99 19.83 -7.32
N PRO A 608 -5.74 19.32 -7.26
CA PRO A 608 -4.55 20.17 -7.25
C PRO A 608 -4.46 21.12 -8.46
N ALA A 609 -4.81 20.66 -9.68
CA ALA A 609 -4.82 21.51 -10.86
C ALA A 609 -5.86 22.62 -10.77
N LEU A 610 -7.11 22.31 -10.39
CA LEU A 610 -8.16 23.29 -10.16
C LEU A 610 -7.75 24.33 -9.11
N THR A 611 -7.18 23.87 -7.99
CA THR A 611 -6.68 24.74 -6.92
C THR A 611 -5.58 25.68 -7.42
N ARG A 612 -4.56 25.13 -8.11
CA ARG A 612 -3.45 25.91 -8.67
C ARG A 612 -3.91 26.97 -9.67
N LEU A 613 -4.97 26.67 -10.43
CA LEU A 613 -5.56 27.58 -11.38
C LEU A 613 -6.54 28.58 -10.75
N GLY A 614 -6.79 28.52 -9.43
CA GLY A 614 -7.72 29.39 -8.71
C GLY A 614 -9.20 29.09 -8.97
N MET A 615 -9.52 27.89 -9.50
CA MET A 615 -10.89 27.44 -9.77
C MET A 615 -11.49 26.75 -8.52
N MET A 616 -11.50 27.49 -7.41
CA MET A 616 -11.89 26.97 -6.08
C MET A 616 -13.35 26.53 -6.02
N ASP A 617 -14.23 27.22 -6.75
CA ASP A 617 -15.64 26.89 -6.88
C ASP A 617 -15.87 25.50 -7.48
N LEU A 618 -15.10 25.17 -8.52
CA LEU A 618 -15.16 23.82 -9.13
C LEU A 618 -14.51 22.75 -8.24
N ALA A 619 -13.38 23.06 -7.61
CA ALA A 619 -12.71 22.12 -6.71
C ALA A 619 -13.61 21.76 -5.52
N GLU A 620 -14.26 22.75 -4.87
CA GLU A 620 -15.21 22.53 -3.78
C GLU A 620 -16.41 21.72 -4.24
N LYS A 621 -17.03 22.11 -5.38
CA LYS A 621 -18.19 21.42 -5.95
C LYS A 621 -17.87 19.96 -6.27
N MET A 622 -16.71 19.69 -6.92
CA MET A 622 -16.27 18.35 -7.29
C MET A 622 -16.00 17.49 -6.07
N PHE A 623 -15.27 18.01 -5.10
CA PHE A 623 -14.91 17.27 -3.88
C PHE A 623 -16.12 16.93 -3.00
N LEU A 624 -17.08 17.86 -2.88
CA LEU A 624 -18.29 17.69 -2.06
C LEU A 624 -19.45 17.03 -2.78
N ASN A 625 -19.26 16.56 -4.02
CA ASN A 625 -20.29 15.85 -4.77
C ASN A 625 -20.72 14.57 -4.04
N ARG A 626 -22.05 14.38 -3.93
CA ARG A 626 -22.67 13.21 -3.27
C ARG A 626 -23.34 12.24 -4.24
N LYS A 627 -23.13 12.45 -5.54
CA LYS A 627 -23.61 11.56 -6.60
C LYS A 627 -22.45 10.73 -7.14
N VAL A 628 -22.75 9.62 -7.80
CA VAL A 628 -21.77 8.83 -8.55
C VAL A 628 -21.40 9.56 -9.86
N PRO A 629 -20.13 9.67 -10.22
CA PRO A 629 -18.94 9.35 -9.44
C PRO A 629 -18.62 10.40 -8.37
N GLY A 630 -18.16 9.98 -7.20
CA GLY A 630 -17.76 10.89 -6.12
C GLY A 630 -17.36 10.19 -4.83
N TRP A 631 -16.43 10.78 -4.09
CA TRP A 631 -15.97 10.23 -2.81
C TRP A 631 -17.07 10.19 -1.75
N LEU A 632 -17.87 11.27 -1.64
CA LEU A 632 -18.92 11.34 -0.61
C LEU A 632 -20.12 10.45 -0.95
N TYR A 633 -20.31 10.09 -2.23
CA TYR A 633 -21.25 9.05 -2.61
C TYR A 633 -20.92 7.71 -1.94
N GLN A 634 -19.65 7.30 -1.97
CA GLN A 634 -19.22 6.06 -1.30
C GLN A 634 -19.48 6.12 0.21
N VAL A 635 -19.16 7.25 0.85
CA VAL A 635 -19.40 7.46 2.29
C VAL A 635 -20.89 7.39 2.62
N ASP A 636 -21.74 8.07 1.86
CA ASP A 636 -23.21 8.09 2.06
C ASP A 636 -23.85 6.70 1.86
N ASN A 637 -23.20 5.83 1.06
CA ASN A 637 -23.60 4.44 0.87
C ASN A 637 -22.90 3.46 1.84
N GLY A 638 -22.37 3.96 2.95
CA GLY A 638 -21.87 3.15 4.07
C GLY A 638 -20.47 2.58 3.87
N ALA A 639 -19.68 3.13 2.94
CA ALA A 639 -18.29 2.75 2.80
C ALA A 639 -17.51 2.96 4.10
N THR A 640 -16.70 1.97 4.44
CA THR A 640 -15.78 2.01 5.59
C THR A 640 -14.32 1.92 5.16
N SER A 641 -14.09 1.82 3.88
CA SER A 641 -12.84 1.80 3.12
C SER A 641 -13.06 2.49 1.78
N ILE A 642 -12.02 2.79 1.03
CA ILE A 642 -12.12 3.31 -0.34
C ILE A 642 -12.46 2.18 -1.29
N TRP A 643 -13.39 2.40 -2.22
CA TRP A 643 -13.78 1.44 -3.24
C TRP A 643 -12.90 1.59 -4.49
N GLU A 644 -12.70 0.47 -5.19
CA GLU A 644 -11.96 0.43 -6.46
C GLU A 644 -12.66 1.24 -7.56
N ARG A 645 -13.99 1.22 -7.56
CA ARG A 645 -14.83 1.84 -8.58
C ARG A 645 -15.69 2.92 -7.97
N TRP A 646 -15.93 3.98 -8.74
CA TRP A 646 -16.88 5.03 -8.34
C TRP A 646 -18.31 4.51 -8.18
N ASP A 647 -18.71 3.52 -9.02
CA ASP A 647 -20.02 2.92 -9.14
C ASP A 647 -20.09 1.49 -8.56
N ALA A 648 -19.23 1.17 -7.58
CA ALA A 648 -19.18 -0.14 -6.94
C ALA A 648 -20.57 -0.60 -6.40
N LEU A 649 -21.36 0.34 -5.90
CA LEU A 649 -22.81 0.21 -5.70
C LEU A 649 -23.51 1.21 -6.59
N ALA A 650 -24.55 0.76 -7.33
CA ALA A 650 -25.43 1.62 -8.07
C ALA A 650 -26.39 2.38 -7.12
N GLU A 651 -27.05 3.45 -7.60
CA GLU A 651 -27.98 4.24 -6.79
C GLU A 651 -29.19 3.41 -6.27
N ASP A 652 -29.53 2.30 -6.92
CA ASP A 652 -30.59 1.37 -6.50
C ASP A 652 -30.08 0.29 -5.51
N GLY A 653 -28.80 0.37 -5.08
CA GLY A 653 -28.16 -0.60 -4.19
C GLY A 653 -27.68 -1.88 -4.88
N THR A 654 -27.77 -1.97 -6.20
CA THR A 654 -27.23 -3.11 -6.95
C THR A 654 -25.71 -3.09 -6.92
N ILE A 655 -25.13 -4.25 -6.59
CA ILE A 655 -23.66 -4.45 -6.63
C ILE A 655 -23.23 -4.51 -8.10
N TYR A 656 -22.24 -3.69 -8.45
CA TYR A 656 -21.60 -3.76 -9.77
C TYR A 656 -20.87 -5.10 -9.93
N ASP A 657 -20.57 -5.45 -11.17
CA ASP A 657 -19.89 -6.68 -11.59
C ASP A 657 -18.89 -7.20 -10.53
N PRO A 658 -19.20 -8.34 -9.88
CA PRO A 658 -18.35 -8.87 -8.80
C PRO A 658 -16.97 -9.31 -9.28
N ASP A 659 -16.81 -9.63 -10.58
CA ASP A 659 -15.51 -10.03 -11.13
C ASP A 659 -14.53 -8.85 -11.25
N MET A 660 -15.04 -7.62 -11.20
CA MET A 660 -14.25 -6.40 -11.38
C MET A 660 -14.56 -5.36 -10.31
N ASN A 661 -14.59 -5.77 -9.04
CA ASN A 661 -14.88 -4.86 -7.94
C ASN A 661 -14.22 -5.29 -6.63
N SER A 662 -13.61 -4.32 -5.94
CA SER A 662 -13.14 -4.42 -4.57
C SER A 662 -13.71 -3.25 -3.76
N TYR A 663 -14.14 -3.53 -2.55
CA TYR A 663 -14.62 -2.49 -1.63
C TYR A 663 -13.53 -2.01 -0.67
N ASN A 664 -12.28 -2.42 -0.89
CA ASN A 664 -11.12 -1.98 -0.11
C ASN A 664 -9.89 -1.82 -1.01
N HIS A 665 -9.79 -0.64 -1.66
CA HIS A 665 -8.81 -0.35 -2.69
C HIS A 665 -8.36 1.11 -2.57
N TYR A 666 -7.09 1.37 -2.25
CA TYR A 666 -6.65 2.68 -1.76
C TYR A 666 -6.45 3.77 -2.82
N ALA A 667 -6.40 3.45 -4.13
CA ALA A 667 -5.97 4.38 -5.18
C ALA A 667 -6.71 5.73 -5.16
N TYR A 668 -8.05 5.73 -5.09
CA TYR A 668 -8.84 6.98 -5.01
C TYR A 668 -8.70 7.74 -3.70
N GLY A 669 -8.10 7.13 -2.66
CA GLY A 669 -7.69 7.80 -1.43
C GLY A 669 -6.54 8.78 -1.63
N ALA A 670 -5.91 8.81 -2.81
CA ALA A 670 -4.91 9.80 -3.21
C ALA A 670 -5.35 11.27 -3.00
N VAL A 671 -6.66 11.53 -2.96
CA VAL A 671 -7.23 12.85 -2.64
C VAL A 671 -6.77 13.40 -1.29
N CYS A 672 -6.37 12.55 -0.34
CA CYS A 672 -5.92 13.01 0.96
C CYS A 672 -4.62 13.83 0.89
N GLN A 673 -3.73 13.58 -0.06
CA GLN A 673 -2.56 14.45 -0.28
C GLN A 673 -2.98 15.90 -0.53
N TRP A 674 -3.99 16.12 -1.39
CA TRP A 674 -4.54 17.45 -1.64
C TRP A 674 -5.15 18.09 -0.38
N LEU A 675 -5.79 17.30 0.50
CA LEU A 675 -6.31 17.81 1.77
C LEU A 675 -5.22 18.37 2.69
N PHE A 676 -4.06 17.71 2.75
CA PHE A 676 -2.93 18.20 3.55
C PHE A 676 -2.19 19.36 2.87
N GLU A 677 -1.83 19.20 1.61
CA GLU A 677 -0.96 20.14 0.90
C GLU A 677 -1.69 21.41 0.49
N ASP A 678 -2.89 21.26 -0.10
CA ASP A 678 -3.63 22.41 -0.59
C ASP A 678 -4.65 22.90 0.43
N VAL A 679 -5.54 22.07 0.96
CA VAL A 679 -6.62 22.54 1.83
C VAL A 679 -6.09 22.97 3.18
N ALA A 680 -5.28 22.18 3.87
CA ALA A 680 -4.63 22.59 5.11
C ALA A 680 -3.45 23.53 4.87
N GLY A 681 -2.85 23.49 3.67
CA GLY A 681 -1.80 24.38 3.23
C GLY A 681 -0.40 24.03 3.72
N ILE A 682 -0.14 22.77 4.08
CA ILE A 682 1.18 22.29 4.51
C ILE A 682 1.90 21.69 3.28
N LYS A 683 2.67 22.50 2.55
CA LYS A 683 3.35 22.04 1.33
C LYS A 683 4.83 21.78 1.57
N PRO A 684 5.33 20.54 1.39
CA PRO A 684 6.77 20.27 1.39
C PRO A 684 7.43 21.02 0.23
N LEU A 685 8.69 21.42 0.40
CA LEU A 685 9.44 22.16 -0.60
C LEU A 685 10.54 21.29 -1.22
N GLU A 686 10.67 21.33 -2.55
CA GLU A 686 11.67 20.56 -3.31
C GLU A 686 13.12 20.94 -2.92
N ASP A 687 13.35 22.23 -2.63
CA ASP A 687 14.67 22.78 -2.24
C ASP A 687 14.97 22.62 -0.74
N LYS A 688 13.97 22.24 0.06
CA LYS A 688 14.05 22.01 1.51
C LYS A 688 13.19 20.82 1.93
N PRO A 689 13.52 19.60 1.44
CA PRO A 689 12.69 18.41 1.69
C PRO A 689 12.72 17.95 3.15
N GLY A 690 11.83 17.02 3.51
CA GLY A 690 11.74 16.47 4.84
C GLY A 690 11.21 17.45 5.87
N PHE A 691 10.44 18.45 5.41
CA PHE A 691 9.80 19.47 6.24
C PHE A 691 10.75 20.38 7.04
N GLU A 692 12.02 20.52 6.60
CA GLU A 692 12.92 21.56 7.16
C GLU A 692 12.33 22.95 6.93
N GLU A 693 11.75 23.17 5.74
CA GLU A 693 10.96 24.35 5.43
C GLU A 693 9.71 23.92 4.63
N ILE A 694 8.56 24.55 4.93
CA ILE A 694 7.31 24.34 4.21
C ILE A 694 6.82 25.63 3.56
N ALA A 695 6.01 25.54 2.50
CA ALA A 695 5.15 26.65 2.12
C ALA A 695 3.83 26.51 2.87
N PHE A 696 3.39 27.61 3.51
CA PHE A 696 2.07 27.66 4.13
C PHE A 696 1.13 28.50 3.28
N ASP A 697 0.27 27.83 2.53
CA ASP A 697 -0.66 28.48 1.58
C ASP A 697 -1.97 27.69 1.47
N PRO A 698 -2.86 27.80 2.49
CA PRO A 698 -4.11 27.03 2.50
C PRO A 698 -5.08 27.54 1.42
N ALA A 699 -5.66 26.61 0.68
CA ALA A 699 -6.79 26.84 -0.20
C ALA A 699 -8.07 26.90 0.63
N ILE A 700 -8.70 28.05 0.69
CA ILE A 700 -9.91 28.21 1.52
C ILE A 700 -11.13 27.75 0.75
N LEU A 701 -11.76 26.70 1.24
CA LEU A 701 -13.06 26.19 0.81
C LEU A 701 -14.05 26.37 1.96
N PRO A 702 -14.85 27.43 1.95
CA PRO A 702 -15.65 27.82 3.11
C PRO A 702 -16.56 26.73 3.65
N ALA A 703 -17.07 25.84 2.79
CA ALA A 703 -17.92 24.73 3.22
C ALA A 703 -17.22 23.73 4.14
N LEU A 704 -15.87 23.63 4.10
CA LEU A 704 -15.09 22.72 4.94
C LEU A 704 -14.82 23.27 6.34
N SER A 705 -15.09 24.57 6.58
CA SER A 705 -14.74 25.24 7.84
C SER A 705 -15.42 24.61 9.07
N PRO A 706 -14.72 24.42 10.20
CA PRO A 706 -13.27 24.59 10.39
C PRO A 706 -12.46 23.42 9.81
N VAL A 707 -11.20 23.69 9.43
CA VAL A 707 -10.23 22.68 9.01
C VAL A 707 -9.09 22.62 10.02
N SER A 708 -8.62 21.40 10.30
CA SER A 708 -7.43 21.14 11.10
C SER A 708 -6.68 19.93 10.52
N ALA A 709 -5.36 20.04 10.44
CA ALA A 709 -4.47 18.95 10.04
C ALA A 709 -3.21 18.96 10.93
N TRP A 710 -2.60 17.80 11.05
CA TRP A 710 -1.31 17.64 11.70
C TRP A 710 -0.46 16.61 10.95
N HIS A 711 0.87 16.77 11.06
CA HIS A 711 1.83 15.81 10.52
C HIS A 711 3.06 15.71 11.41
N ASP A 712 3.44 14.48 11.77
CA ASP A 712 4.64 14.19 12.55
C ASP A 712 5.84 14.05 11.61
N THR A 713 6.78 14.96 11.76
CA THR A 713 8.04 14.98 11.00
C THR A 713 9.21 14.55 11.89
N ARG A 714 10.39 14.38 11.31
CA ARG A 714 11.64 14.14 12.07
C ARG A 714 11.99 15.26 13.05
N PHE A 715 11.38 16.43 12.91
CA PHE A 715 11.58 17.60 13.79
C PHE A 715 10.50 17.73 14.87
N GLY A 716 9.44 16.94 14.79
CA GLY A 716 8.26 17.01 15.63
C GLY A 716 7.01 17.31 14.83
N ARG A 717 5.92 17.58 15.53
CA ARG A 717 4.59 17.79 14.95
C ARG A 717 4.42 19.18 14.37
N ILE A 718 3.99 19.25 13.11
CA ILE A 718 3.42 20.44 12.48
C ILE A 718 1.91 20.35 12.63
N GLU A 719 1.26 21.45 13.07
CA GLU A 719 -0.20 21.56 13.08
C GLU A 719 -0.62 22.80 12.29
N ALA A 720 -1.62 22.64 11.42
CA ALA A 720 -2.19 23.72 10.63
C ALA A 720 -3.71 23.61 10.58
N GLY A 721 -4.38 24.75 10.54
CA GLY A 721 -5.82 24.78 10.38
C GLY A 721 -6.34 26.18 10.13
N TRP A 722 -7.61 26.26 9.75
CA TRP A 722 -8.26 27.54 9.50
C TRP A 722 -9.77 27.49 9.76
N SER A 723 -10.33 28.67 10.00
CA SER A 723 -11.78 28.84 10.14
C SER A 723 -12.22 30.10 9.39
N VAL A 724 -13.49 30.12 8.96
CA VAL A 724 -14.13 31.23 8.22
C VAL A 724 -15.30 31.76 9.04
N GLU A 725 -15.33 33.07 9.27
CA GLU A 725 -16.45 33.80 9.89
C GLU A 725 -16.83 34.98 8.95
N GLY A 726 -17.93 34.84 8.22
CA GLY A 726 -18.30 35.78 7.16
C GLY A 726 -17.25 35.78 6.04
N SER A 727 -16.58 36.92 5.80
CA SER A 727 -15.45 37.00 4.88
C SER A 727 -14.08 36.91 5.58
N ALA A 728 -14.06 36.85 6.93
CA ALA A 728 -12.81 36.78 7.67
C ALA A 728 -12.31 35.32 7.79
N VAL A 729 -11.05 35.10 7.45
CA VAL A 729 -10.34 33.83 7.59
C VAL A 729 -9.29 33.98 8.70
N THR A 730 -9.29 33.02 9.61
CA THR A 730 -8.26 32.90 10.65
C THR A 730 -7.56 31.57 10.48
N CYS A 731 -6.26 31.61 10.15
CA CYS A 731 -5.39 30.45 10.11
C CYS A 731 -4.55 30.34 11.38
N ARG A 732 -4.29 29.11 11.81
CA ARG A 732 -3.38 28.78 12.90
C ARG A 732 -2.32 27.81 12.36
N LEU A 733 -1.07 28.04 12.74
CA LEU A 733 0.06 27.20 12.36
C LEU A 733 0.98 27.05 13.57
N SER A 734 1.27 25.79 13.92
CA SER A 734 2.20 25.43 14.97
C SER A 734 3.41 24.73 14.37
N LEU A 735 4.61 25.25 14.63
CA LEU A 735 5.86 24.73 14.07
C LEU A 735 6.79 24.25 15.18
N PRO A 736 7.35 23.02 15.07
CA PRO A 736 8.36 22.53 16.00
C PRO A 736 9.73 23.21 15.77
N GLU A 737 10.68 22.96 16.66
CA GLU A 737 12.05 23.42 16.49
C GLU A 737 12.71 22.80 15.24
N GLY A 738 13.39 23.60 14.43
CA GLY A 738 14.04 23.16 13.20
C GLY A 738 13.16 23.23 11.95
N VAL A 739 11.88 23.63 12.11
CA VAL A 739 10.96 23.84 10.98
C VAL A 739 10.68 25.32 10.80
N THR A 740 10.68 25.77 9.54
CA THR A 740 10.23 27.10 9.15
C THR A 740 9.12 27.03 8.10
N ALA A 741 8.27 28.07 8.04
CA ALA A 741 7.23 28.19 7.02
C ALA A 741 7.40 29.46 6.20
N ARG A 742 7.34 29.36 4.88
CA ARG A 742 7.23 30.50 3.94
C ARG A 742 5.77 30.88 3.78
N LEU A 743 5.42 32.10 4.17
CA LEU A 743 4.12 32.70 3.96
C LEU A 743 4.26 33.80 2.89
N LYS A 744 3.54 33.68 1.77
CA LYS A 744 3.58 34.66 0.68
C LYS A 744 2.29 35.47 0.62
N GLY A 745 2.42 36.80 0.57
CA GLY A 745 1.30 37.69 0.31
C GLY A 745 0.72 37.49 -1.08
N ARG A 746 -0.62 37.53 -1.20
CA ARG A 746 -1.36 37.29 -2.44
C ARG A 746 -2.31 38.45 -2.70
N GLU A 747 -2.58 38.75 -3.98
CA GLU A 747 -3.50 39.83 -4.39
C GLU A 747 -4.97 39.52 -4.03
N ASP A 748 -5.35 38.24 -4.05
CA ASP A 748 -6.69 37.76 -3.74
C ASP A 748 -6.99 37.67 -2.22
N ARG A 749 -5.99 37.89 -1.35
CA ARG A 749 -6.11 37.88 0.12
C ARG A 749 -5.92 39.27 0.68
N LYS A 750 -7.02 39.99 0.85
CA LYS A 750 -7.00 41.35 1.38
C LYS A 750 -6.64 41.36 2.85
N ALA A 751 -5.81 42.33 3.24
CA ALA A 751 -5.40 42.53 4.63
C ALA A 751 -4.77 41.28 5.29
N LEU A 752 -3.97 40.51 4.51
CA LEU A 752 -3.21 39.39 5.06
C LEU A 752 -2.24 39.90 6.13
N THR A 753 -2.40 39.43 7.36
CA THR A 753 -1.53 39.77 8.49
C THR A 753 -0.95 38.53 9.15
N ALA A 754 0.33 38.62 9.55
CA ALA A 754 0.98 37.63 10.39
C ALA A 754 1.52 38.39 11.64
N HIS A 755 1.24 37.88 12.81
CA HIS A 755 1.59 38.58 14.10
C HIS A 755 1.14 40.03 14.19
N GLY A 756 0.02 40.40 13.53
CA GLY A 756 -0.50 41.75 13.47
C GLY A 756 0.19 42.68 12.47
N GLU A 757 1.16 42.20 11.71
CA GLU A 757 1.84 42.94 10.65
C GLU A 757 1.28 42.56 9.27
N LEU A 758 1.05 43.58 8.44
CA LEU A 758 0.53 43.40 7.08
C LEU A 758 1.60 42.74 6.17
N VAL A 759 1.22 41.67 5.48
CA VAL A 759 2.03 41.02 4.44
C VAL A 759 1.51 41.48 3.05
N ALA A 760 2.29 42.30 2.40
CA ALA A 760 1.90 42.85 1.08
C ALA A 760 1.93 41.76 -0.03
N PRO A 761 1.13 41.91 -1.10
CA PRO A 761 1.21 41.04 -2.25
C PRO A 761 2.64 40.91 -2.78
N GLY A 762 3.08 39.65 -3.01
CA GLY A 762 4.44 39.34 -3.43
C GLY A 762 5.51 39.35 -2.34
N GLN A 763 5.22 39.90 -1.16
CA GLN A 763 6.11 39.83 0.01
C GLN A 763 6.13 38.40 0.56
N GLU A 764 7.31 37.92 0.95
CA GLU A 764 7.50 36.64 1.64
C GLU A 764 7.93 36.89 3.09
N VAL A 765 7.27 36.21 4.01
CA VAL A 765 7.59 36.21 5.45
C VAL A 765 7.93 34.79 5.86
N ARG A 766 9.00 34.65 6.67
CA ARG A 766 9.38 33.36 7.27
C ARG A 766 8.91 33.29 8.72
N LEU A 767 8.15 32.25 9.02
CA LEU A 767 7.65 31.93 10.35
C LEU A 767 8.53 30.81 10.92
N GLY A 768 9.08 31.00 12.10
CA GLY A 768 9.91 30.00 12.80
C GLY A 768 9.10 29.22 13.83
N LYS A 769 9.81 28.51 14.73
CA LYS A 769 9.22 27.74 15.84
C LYS A 769 8.14 28.53 16.61
N GLY A 770 7.03 27.89 16.92
CA GLY A 770 5.95 28.40 17.79
C GLY A 770 4.60 28.48 17.13
N GLU A 771 3.66 29.11 17.84
CA GLU A 771 2.29 29.32 17.40
C GLU A 771 2.16 30.61 16.60
N HIS A 772 1.52 30.50 15.42
CA HIS A 772 1.29 31.63 14.54
C HIS A 772 -0.20 31.76 14.21
N THR A 773 -0.68 32.99 14.24
CA THR A 773 -2.02 33.36 13.78
C THR A 773 -1.90 34.24 12.55
N ILE A 774 -2.51 33.83 11.46
CA ILE A 774 -2.55 34.55 10.19
C ILE A 774 -4.01 34.86 9.87
N THR A 775 -4.32 36.11 9.53
CA THR A 775 -5.68 36.54 9.22
C THR A 775 -5.73 37.24 7.88
N PHE A 776 -6.82 37.06 7.14
CA PHE A 776 -7.11 37.76 5.89
C PHE A 776 -8.59 37.75 5.59
N SER A 777 -9.00 38.50 4.57
CA SER A 777 -10.37 38.46 4.03
C SER A 777 -10.39 37.85 2.63
N ILE A 778 -11.43 37.05 2.35
CA ILE A 778 -11.74 36.47 1.04
C ILE A 778 -12.90 37.19 0.36
#